data_b42665f89dbc5530179b65ffbfda36c5
#
_entry.id   b42665f89dbc5530179b65ffbfda36c5
#
_cell.length_a   1.000
_cell.length_b   1.000
_cell.length_c   1.000
_cell.angle_alpha   90.00
_cell.angle_beta   90.00
_cell.angle_gamma   90.00
#
_symmetry.space_group_name_H-M   'P 1'
#
loop_
_entity.id
_entity.type
_entity.pdbx_description
1 polymer ?
#
loop_
_entity_poly.entity_id
_entity_poly.type
_entity_poly.pdbx_seq_one_letter_code
_entity_poly.pdbx_strand_id
1 'polypeptide(L)'
;KAGILWAIGEDRKNSYESFISSRKALTYETRDNIPNYEKRPKPLAYQHPLSPEESLKYTQVPVGWSLKLFASEPQIVNPIGLAWDEGGRLWAAETVDYPNEIKAERKGDDKIKILEDTNGDGRCDKVTVFADGLNIPTSLTFGNGGVYVHHAAETLFLKDTDGDDKADIREVVLRGWGTGDTHAGPSNLRYGLDNEIWGTVGYSSFSNDGNRFGSGVYRFTKDGSSLEFLHQFNNNTWGLGLNNEGDVFGSTANNNPSFFCGIPATILPGRKGLSAKMVASSSTFHPITPNIRQVDVFGGYTAAAGHAFANSDNFPESWRGKRAFVAGPTGNLLGMFDTSRDGAGYKSRNAFQLVASADEWFSPVAAEIGPDGNLWISDWYNFIIQHNPTPNDNRGGYAAKNGKGNAHINPNRDRQHGRIYRLVWDEAPKSKINSLGEASNEELLRALGDSNQFWRITAQRLLVDGKKTEIAKSLRALVGKPGIGAIHALWTLDGLGKLDSDTHRNALLSTNPVLRRNAVRALPLDASGVDLIFQSGVINDPDLTTRLAAFVALAQFPTSEPVKNAVTSLGNDEVNQKDEWLSAALDAAGKKHQAEEFSDLEYQESEENLLGNVNWKVSIHSGNGAQHLRPTKEGIKGGKCLKIESKKPTDTSWGAEVKVKANTRYRLRGKIKTEGIQGGGLGALFNVHELQSPERVKTQALRGKKDWTEVSIDFNSLGRKEIT
;
A
#
# COMPACT_ATOMS: atom_id res chain seq x y z
N LYS A 1 19.37 11.33 -20.36
CA LYS A 1 20.12 12.44 -21.03
C LYS A 1 19.19 13.56 -21.51
N ALA A 2 18.02 13.29 -22.08
CA ALA A 2 17.12 14.33 -22.58
C ALA A 2 16.45 15.15 -21.45
N GLY A 3 16.14 14.56 -20.30
CA GLY A 3 15.50 15.26 -19.18
C GLY A 3 16.40 16.26 -18.45
N ILE A 4 17.72 16.17 -18.63
CA ILE A 4 18.69 17.09 -18.04
C ILE A 4 18.88 18.34 -18.92
N LEU A 5 18.80 18.20 -20.24
CA LEU A 5 19.10 19.27 -21.18
C LEU A 5 18.09 20.43 -21.20
N TRP A 6 16.81 20.19 -21.01
CA TRP A 6 15.80 21.26 -21.02
C TRP A 6 15.74 22.06 -19.70
N ALA A 7 16.32 21.52 -18.63
CA ALA A 7 16.38 22.18 -17.34
C ALA A 7 17.60 23.11 -17.19
N ILE A 8 18.51 23.11 -18.15
CA ILE A 8 19.80 23.79 -18.10
C ILE A 8 19.76 24.99 -19.06
N GLY A 9 19.39 26.19 -18.56
CA GLY A 9 19.74 27.45 -19.23
C GLY A 9 21.25 27.65 -19.23
N GLU A 10 21.79 28.55 -20.09
CA GLU A 10 23.24 28.68 -20.26
C GLU A 10 24.02 28.89 -18.96
N ASP A 11 23.50 29.68 -18.01
CA ASP A 11 24.13 29.89 -16.71
C ASP A 11 24.20 28.63 -15.84
N ARG A 12 23.28 27.70 -16.05
CA ARG A 12 23.21 26.42 -15.32
C ARG A 12 24.05 25.34 -15.99
N LYS A 13 24.32 25.46 -17.28
CA LYS A 13 25.24 24.57 -18.01
C LYS A 13 26.62 24.60 -17.41
N ASN A 14 27.16 25.81 -17.16
CA ASN A 14 28.47 26.00 -16.56
C ASN A 14 28.52 25.45 -15.13
N SER A 15 27.45 25.64 -14.34
CA SER A 15 27.35 25.08 -12.98
C SER A 15 27.27 23.55 -13.01
N TYR A 16 26.57 22.98 -13.99
CA TYR A 16 26.47 21.53 -14.17
C TYR A 16 27.79 20.90 -14.63
N GLU A 17 28.50 21.53 -15.57
CA GLU A 17 29.82 21.07 -16.02
C GLU A 17 30.86 21.16 -14.90
N SER A 18 30.85 22.21 -14.10
CA SER A 18 31.68 22.35 -12.90
C SER A 18 31.32 21.26 -11.87
N PHE A 19 30.05 21.02 -11.64
CA PHE A 19 29.55 19.97 -10.75
C PHE A 19 29.99 18.58 -11.22
N ILE A 20 29.81 18.25 -12.50
CA ILE A 20 30.27 16.98 -13.09
C ILE A 20 31.77 16.82 -12.97
N SER A 21 32.56 17.86 -13.28
CA SER A 21 34.01 17.82 -13.21
C SER A 21 34.54 17.68 -11.77
N SER A 22 33.75 18.07 -10.77
CA SER A 22 34.12 17.93 -9.34
C SER A 22 33.94 16.52 -8.80
N ARG A 23 33.24 15.62 -9.53
CA ARG A 23 33.01 14.26 -9.09
C ARG A 23 34.26 13.40 -9.25
N LYS A 24 34.56 12.62 -8.23
CA LYS A 24 35.55 11.57 -8.34
C LYS A 24 34.97 10.43 -9.20
N ALA A 25 35.84 9.71 -9.91
CA ALA A 25 35.40 8.51 -10.60
C ALA A 25 34.91 7.45 -9.58
N LEU A 26 33.81 6.77 -9.89
CA LEU A 26 33.34 5.65 -9.06
C LEU A 26 34.37 4.52 -9.11
N THR A 27 34.73 3.99 -7.95
CA THR A 27 35.69 2.91 -7.81
C THR A 27 34.95 1.58 -7.72
N TYR A 28 35.39 0.64 -8.54
CA TYR A 28 34.82 -0.71 -8.57
C TYR A 28 35.93 -1.74 -8.33
N GLU A 29 35.54 -2.85 -7.69
CA GLU A 29 36.36 -4.03 -7.58
C GLU A 29 35.55 -5.26 -7.98
N THR A 30 36.24 -6.35 -8.31
CA THR A 30 35.59 -7.66 -8.50
C THR A 30 35.44 -8.34 -7.15
N ARG A 31 34.23 -8.70 -6.79
CA ARG A 31 33.92 -9.49 -5.60
C ARG A 31 33.07 -10.69 -6.00
N ASP A 32 33.26 -11.80 -5.31
CA ASP A 32 32.35 -12.91 -5.35
C ASP A 32 31.05 -12.58 -4.63
N ASN A 33 30.00 -13.37 -4.86
CA ASN A 33 28.70 -13.24 -4.22
C ASN A 33 27.94 -11.95 -4.55
N ILE A 34 28.16 -11.35 -5.70
CA ILE A 34 27.32 -10.28 -6.25
C ILE A 34 26.28 -10.91 -7.18
N PRO A 35 24.97 -10.80 -6.86
CA PRO A 35 23.94 -11.35 -7.70
C PRO A 35 23.91 -10.73 -9.10
N ASN A 36 23.90 -11.58 -10.13
CA ASN A 36 23.78 -11.20 -11.54
C ASN A 36 22.63 -11.96 -12.21
N TYR A 37 21.41 -11.63 -11.84
CA TYR A 37 20.22 -12.28 -12.36
C TYR A 37 19.96 -11.95 -13.83
N GLU A 38 20.46 -10.82 -14.30
CA GLU A 38 20.28 -10.31 -15.66
C GLU A 38 21.33 -10.86 -16.64
N LYS A 39 22.27 -11.67 -16.18
CA LYS A 39 23.36 -12.26 -16.98
C LYS A 39 24.18 -11.22 -17.74
N ARG A 40 24.53 -10.12 -17.08
CA ARG A 40 25.35 -9.05 -17.69
C ARG A 40 26.76 -9.53 -17.99
N PRO A 41 27.41 -8.98 -19.05
CA PRO A 41 28.80 -9.36 -19.40
C PRO A 41 29.83 -9.02 -18.33
N LYS A 42 29.54 -8.03 -17.44
CA LYS A 42 30.40 -7.66 -16.31
C LYS A 42 29.63 -7.85 -15.00
N PRO A 43 29.49 -9.07 -14.47
CA PRO A 43 28.56 -9.38 -13.41
C PRO A 43 29.01 -8.95 -12.01
N LEU A 44 30.32 -8.96 -11.72
CA LEU A 44 30.85 -8.99 -10.36
C LEU A 44 31.49 -7.66 -9.93
N ALA A 45 31.07 -6.55 -10.52
CA ALA A 45 31.56 -5.22 -10.11
C ALA A 45 30.85 -4.80 -8.81
N TYR A 46 31.65 -4.48 -7.81
CA TYR A 46 31.23 -3.93 -6.53
C TYR A 46 31.69 -2.49 -6.43
N GLN A 47 30.76 -1.56 -6.34
CA GLN A 47 31.09 -0.16 -6.09
C GLN A 47 31.45 0.01 -4.61
N HIS A 48 32.55 0.68 -4.32
CA HIS A 48 32.86 1.07 -2.94
C HIS A 48 31.86 2.12 -2.44
N PRO A 49 31.49 2.09 -1.14
CA PRO A 49 30.64 3.10 -0.56
C PRO A 49 31.30 4.47 -0.65
N LEU A 50 30.51 5.51 -0.88
CA LEU A 50 30.95 6.88 -0.92
C LEU A 50 30.70 7.56 0.44
N SER A 51 31.45 8.60 0.76
CA SER A 51 31.06 9.49 1.87
C SER A 51 29.70 10.14 1.58
N PRO A 52 28.95 10.60 2.60
CA PRO A 52 27.68 11.27 2.39
C PRO A 52 27.75 12.45 1.41
N GLU A 53 28.77 13.26 1.53
CA GLU A 53 29.00 14.44 0.66
C GLU A 53 29.35 14.03 -0.78
N GLU A 54 30.10 12.93 -0.95
CA GLU A 54 30.43 12.46 -2.30
C GLU A 54 29.22 11.80 -2.96
N SER A 55 28.42 11.01 -2.23
CA SER A 55 27.19 10.40 -2.73
C SER A 55 26.19 11.43 -3.26
N LEU A 56 26.04 12.57 -2.56
CA LEU A 56 25.19 13.68 -3.01
C LEU A 56 25.57 14.20 -4.41
N LYS A 57 26.84 14.18 -4.80
CA LYS A 57 27.29 14.59 -6.12
C LYS A 57 26.86 13.66 -7.25
N TYR A 58 26.45 12.43 -6.93
CA TYR A 58 25.91 11.45 -7.88
C TYR A 58 24.39 11.42 -7.90
N THR A 59 23.74 12.20 -7.03
CA THR A 59 22.29 12.20 -6.86
C THR A 59 21.69 13.44 -7.53
N GLN A 60 20.67 13.22 -8.36
CA GLN A 60 19.96 14.25 -9.12
C GLN A 60 18.59 14.52 -8.51
N VAL A 61 18.23 15.79 -8.47
CA VAL A 61 16.92 16.32 -8.10
C VAL A 61 16.47 17.36 -9.14
N PRO A 62 15.18 17.73 -9.22
CA PRO A 62 14.72 18.76 -10.14
C PRO A 62 15.39 20.13 -9.89
N VAL A 63 15.41 20.95 -10.93
CA VAL A 63 15.83 22.35 -10.80
C VAL A 63 14.89 23.09 -9.85
N GLY A 64 15.45 23.92 -8.97
CA GLY A 64 14.71 24.61 -7.91
C GLY A 64 14.48 23.74 -6.67
N TRP A 65 15.19 22.62 -6.56
CA TRP A 65 15.17 21.74 -5.42
C TRP A 65 16.58 21.43 -4.94
N SER A 66 16.72 21.18 -3.66
CA SER A 66 17.98 20.82 -3.02
C SER A 66 17.80 19.59 -2.15
N LEU A 67 18.68 18.58 -2.32
CA LEU A 67 18.76 17.43 -1.42
C LEU A 67 19.79 17.74 -0.34
N LYS A 68 19.36 17.82 0.91
CA LYS A 68 20.19 18.16 2.07
C LYS A 68 20.34 16.95 2.99
N LEU A 69 21.56 16.64 3.37
CA LEU A 69 21.86 15.63 4.37
C LEU A 69 21.44 16.14 5.75
N PHE A 70 20.65 15.33 6.48
CA PHE A 70 20.31 15.61 7.88
C PHE A 70 21.15 14.79 8.85
N ALA A 71 21.21 13.46 8.64
CA ALA A 71 22.01 12.54 9.45
C ALA A 71 22.65 11.48 8.59
N SER A 72 23.78 10.96 9.03
CA SER A 72 24.48 9.85 8.38
C SER A 72 25.13 8.95 9.44
N GLU A 73 25.77 7.90 8.96
CA GLU A 73 26.62 7.06 9.80
C GLU A 73 27.72 7.89 10.51
N PRO A 74 28.04 7.66 11.78
CA PRO A 74 27.49 6.62 12.67
C PRO A 74 26.24 7.05 13.46
N GLN A 75 25.70 8.24 13.26
CA GLN A 75 24.51 8.74 13.98
C GLN A 75 23.31 7.86 13.73
N ILE A 76 23.16 7.38 12.49
CA ILE A 76 22.12 6.46 12.06
C ILE A 76 22.70 5.37 11.16
N VAL A 77 22.22 4.13 11.32
CA VAL A 77 22.64 2.97 10.52
C VAL A 77 21.41 2.20 10.07
N ASN A 78 21.33 1.83 8.80
CA ASN A 78 20.22 1.09 8.20
C ASN A 78 18.82 1.61 8.64
N PRO A 79 18.49 2.90 8.47
CA PRO A 79 17.19 3.45 8.84
C PRO A 79 16.10 2.89 7.94
N ILE A 80 14.97 2.46 8.53
CA ILE A 80 13.85 1.83 7.80
C ILE A 80 12.54 2.61 7.93
N GLY A 81 12.29 3.26 9.04
CA GLY A 81 11.06 4.01 9.30
C GLY A 81 11.37 5.34 9.97
N LEU A 82 10.62 6.38 9.62
CA LEU A 82 10.69 7.72 10.15
C LEU A 82 9.35 8.16 10.72
N ALA A 83 9.36 8.85 11.86
CA ALA A 83 8.22 9.56 12.41
C ALA A 83 8.70 10.78 13.19
N TRP A 84 7.79 11.68 13.58
CA TRP A 84 8.12 12.85 14.40
C TRP A 84 7.15 12.94 15.55
N ASP A 85 7.68 13.34 16.69
CA ASP A 85 6.86 13.67 17.85
C ASP A 85 6.16 15.02 17.70
N GLU A 86 5.37 15.40 18.69
CA GLU A 86 4.70 16.70 18.74
C GLU A 86 5.64 17.89 18.89
N GLY A 87 6.87 17.64 19.34
CA GLY A 87 7.96 18.62 19.38
C GLY A 87 8.63 18.84 18.02
N GLY A 88 8.33 18.01 17.03
CA GLY A 88 8.96 18.04 15.71
C GLY A 88 10.33 17.34 15.66
N ARG A 89 10.73 16.61 16.72
CA ARG A 89 11.97 15.83 16.74
C ARG A 89 11.81 14.57 15.88
N LEU A 90 12.83 14.23 15.10
CA LEU A 90 12.83 13.04 14.27
C LEU A 90 13.09 11.78 15.10
N TRP A 91 12.24 10.78 14.89
CA TRP A 91 12.41 9.44 15.43
C TRP A 91 12.63 8.45 14.29
N ALA A 92 13.65 7.61 14.40
CA ALA A 92 14.02 6.65 13.37
C ALA A 92 14.13 5.24 13.93
N ALA A 93 13.57 4.27 13.19
CA ALA A 93 13.80 2.86 13.41
C ALA A 93 15.07 2.43 12.68
N GLU A 94 16.03 1.87 13.41
CA GLU A 94 17.31 1.35 12.92
C GLU A 94 17.26 -0.18 12.93
N THR A 95 17.63 -0.84 11.82
CA THR A 95 17.56 -2.28 11.67
C THR A 95 18.85 -2.91 11.13
N VAL A 96 19.76 -3.29 12.03
CA VAL A 96 21.02 -3.97 11.71
C VAL A 96 20.89 -5.51 11.74
N ASP A 97 19.86 -6.03 12.41
CA ASP A 97 19.55 -7.46 12.48
C ASP A 97 18.95 -8.02 11.17
N TYR A 98 18.32 -7.15 10.38
CA TYR A 98 17.76 -7.52 9.09
C TYR A 98 18.84 -7.99 8.10
N PRO A 99 18.61 -9.04 7.29
CA PRO A 99 17.38 -9.82 7.23
C PRO A 99 17.44 -11.17 7.97
N ASN A 100 18.60 -11.64 8.38
CA ASN A 100 18.80 -13.02 8.81
C ASN A 100 18.85 -13.22 10.33
N GLU A 101 19.03 -12.15 11.11
CA GLU A 101 19.23 -12.24 12.56
C GLU A 101 17.90 -12.15 13.31
N ILE A 102 17.10 -13.24 13.26
CA ILE A 102 15.89 -13.35 14.07
C ILE A 102 16.29 -13.77 15.47
N LYS A 103 16.19 -12.83 16.42
CA LYS A 103 16.62 -12.95 17.80
C LYS A 103 15.43 -13.06 18.75
N ALA A 104 15.67 -13.60 19.95
CA ALA A 104 14.68 -13.62 21.01
C ALA A 104 14.38 -12.21 21.51
N GLU A 105 13.26 -12.07 22.23
CA GLU A 105 12.84 -10.82 22.84
C GLU A 105 13.99 -10.18 23.66
N ARG A 106 14.15 -8.87 23.56
CA ARG A 106 15.22 -8.07 24.18
C ARG A 106 16.67 -8.51 23.88
N LYS A 107 16.87 -9.28 22.81
CA LYS A 107 18.18 -9.76 22.38
C LYS A 107 18.61 -9.19 21.03
N GLY A 108 17.79 -8.34 20.43
CA GLY A 108 18.11 -7.68 19.17
C GLY A 108 19.13 -6.55 19.37
N ASP A 109 19.79 -6.17 18.27
CA ASP A 109 20.74 -5.05 18.22
C ASP A 109 20.10 -3.78 17.67
N ASP A 110 18.84 -3.86 17.25
CA ASP A 110 18.09 -2.79 16.64
C ASP A 110 17.54 -1.79 17.66
N LYS A 111 17.29 -0.57 17.21
CA LYS A 111 16.99 0.58 18.09
C LYS A 111 15.94 1.50 17.50
N ILE A 112 15.30 2.25 18.39
CA ILE A 112 14.62 3.50 18.05
C ILE A 112 15.49 4.64 18.55
N LYS A 113 15.83 5.56 17.67
CA LYS A 113 16.66 6.74 17.96
C LYS A 113 15.86 8.03 17.76
N ILE A 114 16.13 9.01 18.62
CA ILE A 114 15.70 10.40 18.48
C ILE A 114 16.89 11.18 17.93
N LEU A 115 16.67 11.90 16.82
CA LEU A 115 17.68 12.70 16.15
C LEU A 115 17.24 14.15 16.14
N GLU A 116 18.12 15.04 16.64
CA GLU A 116 17.81 16.45 16.85
C GLU A 116 18.87 17.34 16.17
N ASP A 117 18.42 18.44 15.62
CA ASP A 117 19.22 19.58 15.17
C ASP A 117 19.04 20.68 16.25
N THR A 118 19.93 20.70 17.22
CA THR A 118 19.79 21.62 18.37
C THR A 118 20.34 23.01 18.09
N ASN A 119 21.19 23.15 17.08
CA ASN A 119 21.84 24.40 16.70
C ASN A 119 21.15 25.12 15.51
N GLY A 120 20.20 24.45 14.83
CA GLY A 120 19.41 25.02 13.75
C GLY A 120 20.14 25.12 12.39
N ASP A 121 21.22 24.35 12.19
CA ASP A 121 21.98 24.37 10.94
C ASP A 121 21.42 23.41 9.88
N GLY A 122 20.42 22.62 10.24
CA GLY A 122 19.76 21.68 9.37
C GLY A 122 20.38 20.28 9.36
N ARG A 123 21.32 20.01 10.28
CA ARG A 123 21.95 18.69 10.47
C ARG A 123 21.73 18.18 11.90
N CYS A 124 21.68 16.88 12.04
CA CYS A 124 21.61 16.24 13.35
C CYS A 124 22.92 16.44 14.10
N ASP A 125 22.83 16.98 15.32
CA ASP A 125 23.96 17.16 16.22
C ASP A 125 23.77 16.44 17.58
N LYS A 126 22.54 15.96 17.87
CA LYS A 126 22.25 15.16 19.06
C LYS A 126 21.46 13.89 18.71
N VAL A 127 21.89 12.76 19.24
CA VAL A 127 21.25 11.47 19.07
C VAL A 127 21.01 10.83 20.43
N THR A 128 19.74 10.47 20.69
CA THR A 128 19.33 9.73 21.90
C THR A 128 18.82 8.35 21.50
N VAL A 129 19.23 7.30 22.19
CA VAL A 129 18.65 5.96 22.03
C VAL A 129 17.44 5.88 22.95
N PHE A 130 16.24 5.92 22.34
CA PHE A 130 14.97 5.83 23.07
C PHE A 130 14.65 4.40 23.51
N ALA A 131 14.87 3.44 22.65
CA ALA A 131 14.67 2.03 22.95
C ALA A 131 15.70 1.17 22.23
N ASP A 132 16.21 0.17 22.90
CA ASP A 132 17.13 -0.85 22.37
C ASP A 132 16.58 -2.27 22.56
N GLY A 133 17.41 -3.27 22.25
CA GLY A 133 17.02 -4.68 22.36
C GLY A 133 15.87 -5.06 21.42
N LEU A 134 15.60 -4.25 20.39
CA LEU A 134 14.61 -4.55 19.37
C LEU A 134 15.15 -5.52 18.33
N ASN A 135 14.28 -6.18 17.60
CA ASN A 135 14.64 -7.05 16.51
C ASN A 135 13.77 -6.76 15.27
N ILE A 136 14.41 -6.30 14.22
CA ILE A 136 13.82 -5.96 12.94
C ILE A 136 12.57 -5.04 13.11
N PRO A 137 12.71 -3.87 13.76
CA PRO A 137 11.65 -2.88 13.75
C PRO A 137 11.45 -2.36 12.33
N THR A 138 10.20 -2.20 11.90
CA THR A 138 9.89 -1.85 10.50
C THR A 138 9.19 -0.50 10.36
N SER A 139 8.54 -0.03 11.41
CA SER A 139 7.87 1.27 11.42
C SER A 139 7.47 1.70 12.81
N LEU A 140 7.16 2.98 12.96
CA LEU A 140 6.71 3.58 14.22
C LEU A 140 5.67 4.69 13.96
N THR A 141 4.80 4.93 14.93
CA THR A 141 3.85 6.06 14.93
C THR A 141 3.45 6.43 16.36
N PHE A 142 3.06 7.68 16.55
CA PHE A 142 2.69 8.21 17.87
C PHE A 142 1.20 8.06 18.19
N GLY A 143 0.88 7.86 19.46
CA GLY A 143 -0.46 7.85 20.02
C GLY A 143 -0.43 7.59 21.53
N ASN A 144 -1.46 7.98 22.26
CA ASN A 144 -1.60 7.80 23.71
C ASN A 144 -0.41 8.32 24.53
N GLY A 145 0.31 9.34 24.04
CA GLY A 145 1.49 9.89 24.69
C GLY A 145 2.70 8.96 24.70
N GLY A 146 2.79 8.06 23.73
CA GLY A 146 3.90 7.16 23.49
C GLY A 146 4.03 6.83 22.02
N VAL A 147 4.79 5.79 21.67
CA VAL A 147 5.06 5.35 20.31
C VAL A 147 4.72 3.87 20.10
N TYR A 148 3.99 3.57 19.04
CA TYR A 148 3.75 2.21 18.58
C TYR A 148 4.86 1.81 17.62
N VAL A 149 5.41 0.62 17.81
CA VAL A 149 6.53 0.11 17.01
C VAL A 149 6.25 -1.33 16.59
N HIS A 150 6.37 -1.63 15.30
CA HIS A 150 6.45 -3.02 14.88
C HIS A 150 7.83 -3.60 15.20
N HIS A 151 7.85 -4.75 15.84
CA HIS A 151 9.04 -5.44 16.30
C HIS A 151 8.87 -6.94 16.13
N ALA A 152 9.57 -7.53 15.18
CA ALA A 152 9.48 -8.96 14.87
C ALA A 152 8.02 -9.45 14.74
N ALA A 153 7.56 -10.33 15.66
CA ALA A 153 6.21 -10.91 15.65
C ALA A 153 5.16 -10.07 16.40
N GLU A 154 5.53 -8.88 16.89
CA GLU A 154 4.71 -8.09 17.80
C GLU A 154 4.59 -6.63 17.37
N THR A 155 3.54 -5.97 17.84
CA THR A 155 3.44 -4.51 17.87
C THR A 155 3.57 -4.08 19.31
N LEU A 156 4.56 -3.26 19.61
CA LEU A 156 4.82 -2.73 20.94
C LEU A 156 4.25 -1.33 21.10
N PHE A 157 3.84 -0.99 22.30
CA PHE A 157 3.67 0.37 22.78
C PHE A 157 4.82 0.70 23.74
N LEU A 158 5.56 1.75 23.43
CA LEU A 158 6.71 2.23 24.19
C LEU A 158 6.42 3.65 24.69
N LYS A 159 6.77 3.95 25.94
CA LYS A 159 6.53 5.28 26.50
C LYS A 159 7.62 5.65 27.49
N ASP A 160 8.04 6.89 27.42
CA ASP A 160 8.81 7.61 28.42
C ASP A 160 7.83 8.22 29.45
N THR A 161 8.03 7.99 30.73
CA THR A 161 7.15 8.46 31.80
C THR A 161 7.80 9.47 32.72
N ASP A 162 9.13 9.61 32.68
CA ASP A 162 9.87 10.54 33.54
C ASP A 162 10.61 11.66 32.78
N GLY A 163 10.56 11.61 31.44
CA GLY A 163 11.08 12.67 30.56
C GLY A 163 12.58 12.58 30.27
N ASP A 164 13.19 11.39 30.42
CA ASP A 164 14.62 11.18 30.15
C ASP A 164 14.92 10.77 28.68
N ASP A 165 13.90 10.79 27.82
CA ASP A 165 13.95 10.34 26.42
C ASP A 165 14.28 8.84 26.27
N LYS A 166 13.89 8.00 27.24
CA LYS A 166 13.98 6.54 27.18
C LYS A 166 12.66 5.86 27.50
N ALA A 167 12.47 4.67 26.96
CA ALA A 167 11.25 3.91 27.15
C ALA A 167 11.22 3.20 28.51
N ASP A 168 10.42 3.69 29.47
CA ASP A 168 10.12 3.01 30.73
C ASP A 168 9.05 1.93 30.56
N ILE A 169 8.04 2.21 29.73
CA ILE A 169 6.96 1.28 29.42
C ILE A 169 7.28 0.58 28.12
N ARG A 170 7.10 -0.74 28.13
CA ARG A 170 7.21 -1.61 26.94
C ARG A 170 6.12 -2.68 27.01
N GLU A 171 5.03 -2.46 26.32
CA GLU A 171 3.84 -3.31 26.32
C GLU A 171 3.59 -3.90 24.93
N VAL A 172 3.14 -5.16 24.88
CA VAL A 172 2.71 -5.79 23.62
C VAL A 172 1.25 -5.47 23.39
N VAL A 173 0.97 -4.73 22.32
CA VAL A 173 -0.39 -4.35 21.88
C VAL A 173 -0.99 -5.42 20.99
N LEU A 174 -0.22 -5.91 20.01
CA LEU A 174 -0.63 -6.99 19.12
C LEU A 174 0.46 -8.03 19.01
N ARG A 175 0.05 -9.30 18.91
CA ARG A 175 0.93 -10.46 18.74
C ARG A 175 0.38 -11.38 17.66
N GLY A 176 1.27 -11.90 16.80
CA GLY A 176 0.86 -12.85 15.76
C GLY A 176 1.36 -12.51 14.35
N TRP A 177 2.25 -11.51 14.22
CA TRP A 177 2.89 -11.21 12.96
C TRP A 177 3.88 -12.31 12.58
N GLY A 178 3.84 -12.75 11.33
CA GLY A 178 4.78 -13.75 10.83
C GLY A 178 6.18 -13.18 10.64
N THR A 179 7.19 -14.03 10.87
CA THR A 179 8.63 -13.72 10.68
C THR A 179 9.33 -14.65 9.70
N GLY A 180 8.55 -15.48 8.99
CA GLY A 180 9.09 -16.44 8.03
C GLY A 180 9.80 -15.79 6.85
N ASP A 181 9.37 -14.59 6.49
CA ASP A 181 9.99 -13.71 5.50
C ASP A 181 10.13 -12.31 6.11
N THR A 182 11.35 -11.93 6.48
CA THR A 182 11.62 -10.72 7.26
C THR A 182 11.38 -9.42 6.49
N HIS A 183 11.35 -9.46 5.15
CA HIS A 183 11.02 -8.30 4.33
C HIS A 183 9.51 -8.18 4.02
N ALA A 184 8.71 -9.08 4.56
CA ALA A 184 7.29 -9.16 4.28
C ALA A 184 6.42 -9.16 5.55
N GLY A 185 6.97 -8.64 6.64
CA GLY A 185 6.29 -8.43 7.92
C GLY A 185 5.37 -7.21 7.92
N PRO A 186 4.86 -6.83 9.11
CA PRO A 186 4.08 -5.62 9.29
C PRO A 186 4.94 -4.37 9.12
N SER A 187 4.37 -3.28 8.59
CA SER A 187 5.10 -2.03 8.32
C SER A 187 4.17 -0.83 8.16
N ASN A 188 4.73 0.35 7.93
CA ASN A 188 4.03 1.58 7.58
C ASN A 188 2.95 2.01 8.59
N LEU A 189 3.23 1.94 9.88
CA LEU A 189 2.32 2.46 10.91
C LEU A 189 2.02 3.93 10.70
N ARG A 190 0.73 4.30 10.79
CA ARG A 190 0.23 5.68 10.68
C ARG A 190 -0.95 5.91 11.58
N TYR A 191 -1.02 7.10 12.16
CA TYR A 191 -2.24 7.57 12.81
C TYR A 191 -3.24 8.00 11.73
N GLY A 192 -4.40 7.34 11.69
CA GLY A 192 -5.46 7.61 10.72
C GLY A 192 -6.34 8.79 11.09
N LEU A 193 -7.11 9.31 10.13
CA LEU A 193 -8.14 10.33 10.40
C LEU A 193 -9.23 9.82 11.35
N ASP A 194 -9.51 8.54 11.32
CA ASP A 194 -10.46 7.81 12.20
C ASP A 194 -9.94 7.58 13.62
N ASN A 195 -8.79 8.18 13.95
CA ASN A 195 -8.13 8.08 15.26
C ASN A 195 -7.65 6.67 15.62
N GLU A 196 -7.58 5.76 14.67
CA GLU A 196 -7.01 4.43 14.79
C GLU A 196 -5.60 4.36 14.20
N ILE A 197 -4.88 3.29 14.51
CA ILE A 197 -3.54 3.06 13.95
C ILE A 197 -3.67 2.15 12.73
N TRP A 198 -3.23 2.64 11.59
CA TRP A 198 -3.20 1.93 10.31
C TRP A 198 -1.82 1.34 10.04
N GLY A 199 -1.78 0.23 9.31
CA GLY A 199 -0.53 -0.38 8.89
C GLY A 199 -0.71 -1.31 7.69
N THR A 200 0.40 -1.83 7.20
CA THR A 200 0.44 -2.83 6.14
C THR A 200 1.15 -4.09 6.61
N VAL A 201 0.82 -5.23 5.99
CA VAL A 201 1.54 -6.49 6.18
C VAL A 201 1.78 -7.14 4.83
N GLY A 202 2.94 -7.74 4.67
CA GLY A 202 3.31 -8.49 3.48
C GLY A 202 3.05 -9.99 3.58
N TYR A 203 3.84 -10.79 2.88
CA TYR A 203 3.66 -12.26 2.79
C TYR A 203 3.75 -13.01 4.11
N SER A 204 4.44 -12.43 5.10
CA SER A 204 4.58 -13.08 6.41
C SER A 204 3.25 -13.17 7.16
N SER A 205 2.25 -12.39 6.75
CA SER A 205 0.89 -12.50 7.23
C SER A 205 0.71 -12.22 8.74
N PHE A 206 -0.52 -12.38 9.21
CA PHE A 206 -0.91 -12.36 10.62
C PHE A 206 -1.69 -13.62 10.96
N SER A 207 -1.46 -14.18 12.16
CA SER A 207 -2.22 -15.31 12.67
C SER A 207 -2.22 -15.31 14.20
N ASN A 208 -3.36 -15.03 14.81
CA ASN A 208 -3.58 -15.12 16.24
C ASN A 208 -5.06 -15.33 16.57
N ASP A 209 -5.35 -16.18 17.57
CA ASP A 209 -6.67 -16.43 18.15
C ASP A 209 -7.81 -16.64 17.12
N GLY A 210 -7.51 -17.40 16.07
CA GLY A 210 -8.46 -17.69 14.98
C GLY A 210 -8.52 -16.61 13.90
N ASN A 211 -7.96 -15.43 14.13
CA ASN A 211 -7.79 -14.39 13.11
C ASN A 211 -6.62 -14.72 12.20
N ARG A 212 -6.87 -14.71 10.89
CA ARG A 212 -5.85 -15.02 9.91
C ARG A 212 -6.02 -14.16 8.67
N PHE A 213 -4.97 -13.42 8.29
CA PHE A 213 -4.98 -12.67 7.04
C PHE A 213 -3.56 -12.58 6.44
N GLY A 214 -3.52 -12.44 5.11
CA GLY A 214 -2.30 -12.35 4.34
C GLY A 214 -1.85 -10.91 4.10
N SER A 215 -1.26 -10.67 2.92
CA SER A 215 -0.77 -9.33 2.55
C SER A 215 -1.89 -8.32 2.40
N GLY A 216 -1.71 -7.12 2.93
CA GLY A 216 -2.68 -6.04 2.76
C GLY A 216 -2.58 -4.91 3.77
N VAL A 217 -3.69 -4.19 3.91
CA VAL A 217 -3.84 -3.04 4.81
C VAL A 217 -4.76 -3.40 5.96
N TYR A 218 -4.38 -3.04 7.15
CA TYR A 218 -5.14 -3.22 8.39
C TYR A 218 -5.16 -1.94 9.21
N ARG A 219 -6.06 -1.89 10.19
CA ARG A 219 -6.07 -0.90 11.26
C ARG A 219 -6.38 -1.56 12.60
N PHE A 220 -6.02 -0.91 13.67
CA PHE A 220 -6.31 -1.37 15.03
C PHE A 220 -6.55 -0.19 15.98
N THR A 221 -7.33 -0.47 17.03
CA THR A 221 -7.53 0.48 18.14
C THR A 221 -6.26 0.65 18.95
N LYS A 222 -6.03 1.82 19.51
CA LYS A 222 -4.81 2.15 20.27
C LYS A 222 -4.51 1.21 21.44
N ASP A 223 -5.51 0.55 21.99
CA ASP A 223 -5.39 -0.47 23.05
C ASP A 223 -5.25 -1.91 22.51
N GLY A 224 -5.30 -2.08 21.20
CA GLY A 224 -5.23 -3.40 20.55
C GLY A 224 -6.47 -4.27 20.72
N SER A 225 -7.56 -3.73 21.28
CA SER A 225 -8.81 -4.48 21.51
C SER A 225 -9.55 -4.86 20.22
N SER A 226 -9.31 -4.13 19.15
CA SER A 226 -9.82 -4.41 17.81
C SER A 226 -8.71 -4.38 16.78
N LEU A 227 -8.69 -5.35 15.87
CA LEU A 227 -7.83 -5.41 14.71
C LEU A 227 -8.67 -5.76 13.48
N GLU A 228 -8.71 -4.88 12.51
CA GLU A 228 -9.46 -5.07 11.27
C GLU A 228 -8.52 -5.20 10.07
N PHE A 229 -8.74 -6.23 9.27
CA PHE A 229 -8.07 -6.40 7.98
C PHE A 229 -8.92 -5.83 6.86
N LEU A 230 -8.53 -4.64 6.37
CA LEU A 230 -9.38 -3.84 5.48
C LEU A 230 -9.19 -4.15 4.00
N HIS A 231 -7.96 -4.36 3.53
CA HIS A 231 -7.68 -4.56 2.11
C HIS A 231 -6.66 -5.66 1.91
N GLN A 232 -6.93 -6.57 0.97
CA GLN A 232 -6.07 -7.71 0.71
C GLN A 232 -5.41 -7.62 -0.67
N PHE A 233 -4.11 -7.95 -0.72
CA PHE A 233 -3.32 -7.99 -1.94
C PHE A 233 -2.79 -9.38 -2.24
N ASN A 234 -2.35 -9.56 -3.50
CA ASN A 234 -1.66 -10.78 -3.92
C ASN A 234 -0.13 -10.62 -3.89
N ASN A 235 0.37 -9.50 -3.37
CA ASN A 235 1.78 -9.17 -3.35
C ASN A 235 2.20 -8.57 -2.01
N ASN A 236 3.50 -8.53 -1.75
CA ASN A 236 4.09 -7.98 -0.55
C ASN A 236 3.76 -6.49 -0.41
N THR A 237 2.88 -6.13 0.54
CA THR A 237 2.45 -4.75 0.76
C THR A 237 3.46 -4.04 1.65
N TRP A 238 4.05 -2.94 1.15
CA TRP A 238 5.09 -2.19 1.84
C TRP A 238 4.95 -0.68 1.71
N GLY A 239 3.79 -0.17 1.41
CA GLY A 239 3.52 1.26 1.35
C GLY A 239 2.10 1.61 1.72
N LEU A 240 1.96 2.66 2.55
CA LEU A 240 0.69 3.22 3.00
C LEU A 240 0.80 4.74 3.02
N GLY A 241 -0.21 5.43 2.53
CA GLY A 241 -0.29 6.88 2.55
C GLY A 241 -1.70 7.39 2.49
N LEU A 242 -1.92 8.55 3.08
CA LEU A 242 -3.20 9.26 3.04
C LEU A 242 -3.00 10.57 2.27
N ASN A 243 -3.93 10.86 1.35
CA ASN A 243 -3.97 12.18 0.75
C ASN A 243 -4.64 13.20 1.71
N ASN A 244 -4.68 14.48 1.31
CA ASN A 244 -5.33 15.52 2.11
C ASN A 244 -6.84 15.31 2.32
N GLU A 245 -7.46 14.43 1.56
CA GLU A 245 -8.89 14.17 1.59
C GLU A 245 -9.26 12.96 2.47
N GLY A 246 -8.24 12.28 3.03
CA GLY A 246 -8.39 11.09 3.85
C GLY A 246 -8.60 9.82 3.02
N ASP A 247 -8.31 9.84 1.73
CA ASP A 247 -8.31 8.64 0.91
C ASP A 247 -6.99 7.88 1.09
N VAL A 248 -7.08 6.55 1.19
CA VAL A 248 -5.96 5.67 1.51
C VAL A 248 -5.37 5.08 0.25
N PHE A 249 -4.05 5.15 0.14
CA PHE A 249 -3.25 4.61 -0.94
C PHE A 249 -2.09 3.79 -0.41
N GLY A 250 -1.41 3.09 -1.29
CA GLY A 250 -0.18 2.41 -0.92
C GLY A 250 0.54 1.79 -2.10
N SER A 251 1.57 1.01 -1.80
CA SER A 251 2.34 0.26 -2.79
C SER A 251 2.59 -1.17 -2.35
N THR A 252 2.81 -2.06 -3.32
CA THR A 252 3.39 -3.37 -3.06
C THR A 252 4.85 -3.38 -3.50
N ALA A 253 5.65 -4.23 -2.90
CA ALA A 253 7.06 -4.34 -3.26
C ALA A 253 7.26 -4.58 -4.76
N ASN A 254 6.40 -5.38 -5.40
CA ASN A 254 6.52 -5.71 -6.82
C ASN A 254 5.30 -5.25 -7.62
N ASN A 255 5.55 -4.67 -8.76
CA ASN A 255 4.58 -4.41 -9.84
C ASN A 255 3.41 -3.48 -9.54
N ASN A 256 3.20 -3.03 -8.32
CA ASN A 256 2.09 -2.13 -7.99
C ASN A 256 2.60 -0.94 -7.16
N PRO A 257 3.20 0.07 -7.80
CA PRO A 257 3.74 1.23 -7.09
C PRO A 257 2.66 2.19 -6.57
N SER A 258 1.41 2.05 -7.00
CA SER A 258 0.31 2.86 -6.48
C SER A 258 -1.01 2.13 -6.60
N PHE A 259 -1.68 1.90 -5.47
CA PHE A 259 -3.04 1.38 -5.39
C PHE A 259 -3.93 2.33 -4.57
N PHE A 260 -5.24 2.21 -4.76
CA PHE A 260 -6.26 2.93 -4.01
C PHE A 260 -7.12 1.97 -3.20
N CYS A 261 -7.33 2.27 -1.92
CA CYS A 261 -8.14 1.50 -0.98
C CYS A 261 -9.60 2.01 -0.95
N GLY A 262 -10.32 1.89 -2.06
CA GLY A 262 -11.68 2.44 -2.20
C GLY A 262 -12.76 1.62 -1.51
N ILE A 263 -12.64 0.28 -1.53
CA ILE A 263 -13.66 -0.65 -1.01
C ILE A 263 -13.00 -1.65 -0.07
N PRO A 264 -13.38 -1.72 1.21
CA PRO A 264 -12.84 -2.70 2.15
C PRO A 264 -13.13 -4.15 1.75
N ALA A 265 -12.16 -5.04 1.96
CA ALA A 265 -12.33 -6.47 1.70
C ALA A 265 -13.39 -7.12 2.59
N THR A 266 -13.66 -6.53 3.75
CA THR A 266 -14.68 -6.99 4.70
C THR A 266 -16.09 -7.00 4.13
N ILE A 267 -16.40 -6.09 3.21
CA ILE A 267 -17.72 -6.03 2.54
C ILE A 267 -17.73 -6.76 1.19
N LEU A 268 -16.59 -7.21 0.72
CA LEU A 268 -16.43 -7.95 -0.54
C LEU A 268 -15.92 -9.36 -0.27
N PRO A 269 -16.63 -10.21 0.49
CA PRO A 269 -16.16 -11.57 0.74
C PRO A 269 -15.91 -12.27 -0.59
N GLY A 270 -14.67 -12.73 -0.77
CA GLY A 270 -14.26 -13.38 -1.98
C GLY A 270 -13.81 -12.49 -3.16
N ARG A 271 -13.75 -11.15 -3.07
CA ARG A 271 -13.34 -10.24 -4.17
C ARG A 271 -12.07 -9.45 -3.84
N LYS A 272 -10.91 -10.10 -3.81
CA LYS A 272 -9.63 -9.48 -3.44
C LYS A 272 -9.16 -8.33 -4.35
N GLY A 273 -9.53 -8.31 -5.63
CA GLY A 273 -8.93 -7.44 -6.63
C GLY A 273 -9.42 -5.99 -6.66
N LEU A 274 -10.65 -5.73 -6.23
CA LEU A 274 -11.20 -4.36 -6.23
C LEU A 274 -10.82 -3.59 -4.97
N SER A 275 -10.55 -4.25 -3.84
CA SER A 275 -10.17 -3.56 -2.61
C SER A 275 -8.79 -2.90 -2.71
N ALA A 276 -7.97 -3.32 -3.68
CA ALA A 276 -6.59 -2.88 -3.80
C ALA A 276 -6.11 -2.87 -5.27
N LYS A 277 -6.93 -2.36 -6.16
CA LYS A 277 -6.61 -2.25 -7.57
C LYS A 277 -5.43 -1.31 -7.80
N MET A 278 -4.47 -1.73 -8.63
CA MET A 278 -3.43 -0.85 -9.13
C MET A 278 -4.07 0.31 -9.89
N VAL A 279 -3.72 1.54 -9.49
CA VAL A 279 -4.14 2.77 -10.16
C VAL A 279 -3.03 3.38 -11.01
N ALA A 280 -1.78 2.95 -10.82
CA ALA A 280 -0.65 3.36 -11.64
C ALA A 280 -0.75 2.78 -13.06
N SER A 281 -0.48 3.61 -14.06
CA SER A 281 -0.50 3.19 -15.47
C SER A 281 0.64 2.23 -15.84
N SER A 282 1.71 2.21 -15.06
CA SER A 282 2.89 1.35 -15.27
C SER A 282 3.66 1.18 -13.98
N SER A 283 4.35 0.05 -13.84
CA SER A 283 5.33 -0.23 -12.80
C SER A 283 6.78 0.04 -13.24
N THR A 284 7.01 0.57 -14.44
CA THR A 284 8.35 0.86 -14.95
C THR A 284 8.96 2.07 -14.28
N PHE A 285 10.27 2.04 -14.01
CA PHE A 285 11.04 3.19 -13.55
C PHE A 285 12.23 3.49 -14.51
N HIS A 286 12.86 4.65 -14.33
CA HIS A 286 13.95 5.12 -15.19
C HIS A 286 15.17 5.48 -14.33
N PRO A 287 16.02 4.50 -13.94
CA PRO A 287 17.20 4.73 -13.12
C PRO A 287 18.30 5.45 -13.92
N ILE A 288 19.16 6.16 -13.23
CA ILE A 288 20.37 6.76 -13.79
C ILE A 288 21.65 6.00 -13.40
N THR A 289 21.53 5.02 -12.51
CA THR A 289 22.62 4.10 -12.21
C THR A 289 23.00 3.27 -13.43
N PRO A 290 24.28 3.02 -13.69
CA PRO A 290 24.70 2.17 -14.80
C PRO A 290 24.37 0.68 -14.57
N ASN A 291 24.21 0.27 -13.33
CA ASN A 291 23.97 -1.13 -12.94
C ASN A 291 22.72 -1.24 -12.07
N ILE A 292 21.65 -1.76 -12.63
CA ILE A 292 20.47 -2.15 -11.87
C ILE A 292 20.68 -3.58 -11.37
N ARG A 293 20.48 -3.81 -10.05
CA ARG A 293 20.65 -5.13 -9.43
C ARG A 293 19.31 -5.63 -8.91
N GLN A 294 18.49 -6.12 -9.83
CA GLN A 294 17.17 -6.65 -9.53
C GLN A 294 17.12 -8.16 -9.70
N VAL A 295 16.24 -8.81 -8.96
CA VAL A 295 16.12 -10.27 -8.94
C VAL A 295 14.89 -10.80 -9.65
N ASP A 296 13.79 -10.06 -9.73
CA ASP A 296 12.52 -10.55 -10.28
C ASP A 296 11.84 -9.59 -11.25
N VAL A 297 11.70 -8.31 -10.95
CA VAL A 297 11.04 -7.32 -11.84
C VAL A 297 12.08 -6.36 -12.41
N PHE A 298 12.67 -6.76 -13.53
CA PHE A 298 13.72 -5.97 -14.14
C PHE A 298 13.18 -4.71 -14.83
N GLY A 299 13.77 -3.54 -14.51
CA GLY A 299 13.35 -2.25 -15.07
C GLY A 299 12.04 -1.71 -14.50
N GLY A 300 11.47 -2.36 -13.50
CA GLY A 300 10.24 -1.96 -12.83
C GLY A 300 10.38 -1.89 -11.32
N TYR A 301 9.34 -1.38 -10.66
CA TYR A 301 9.30 -1.34 -9.20
C TYR A 301 9.31 -2.75 -8.63
N THR A 302 10.40 -3.08 -7.97
CA THR A 302 10.56 -4.22 -7.07
C THR A 302 11.26 -3.73 -5.81
N ALA A 303 10.88 -4.24 -4.65
CA ALA A 303 11.17 -3.65 -3.35
C ALA A 303 10.65 -2.20 -3.20
N ALA A 304 9.57 -1.83 -3.90
CA ALA A 304 8.94 -0.52 -3.72
C ALA A 304 8.45 -0.33 -2.28
N ALA A 305 8.66 0.88 -1.73
CA ALA A 305 8.36 1.18 -0.34
C ALA A 305 7.75 2.57 -0.15
N GLY A 306 6.80 2.67 0.80
CA GLY A 306 6.11 3.90 1.12
C GLY A 306 5.11 4.36 0.06
N HIS A 307 4.33 5.39 0.38
CA HIS A 307 3.43 6.09 -0.53
C HIS A 307 3.02 7.44 0.11
N ALA A 308 3.94 8.39 0.19
CA ALA A 308 3.65 9.71 0.77
C ALA A 308 3.10 10.68 -0.28
N PHE A 309 2.21 11.58 0.13
CA PHE A 309 1.68 12.65 -0.73
C PHE A 309 2.32 14.00 -0.43
N ALA A 310 2.35 14.88 -1.42
CA ALA A 310 2.76 16.27 -1.27
C ALA A 310 1.70 17.08 -0.47
N ASN A 311 1.59 16.81 0.82
CA ASN A 311 0.55 17.32 1.69
C ASN A 311 1.00 18.50 2.57
N SER A 312 1.77 19.42 1.98
CA SER A 312 2.18 20.69 2.60
C SER A 312 2.29 21.80 1.55
N ASP A 313 2.41 23.04 1.99
CA ASP A 313 2.66 24.18 1.11
C ASP A 313 4.14 24.35 0.72
N ASN A 314 5.03 23.48 1.22
CA ASN A 314 6.42 23.38 0.77
C ASN A 314 6.57 22.66 -0.59
N PHE A 315 5.47 22.46 -1.30
CA PHE A 315 5.44 21.96 -2.67
C PHE A 315 4.70 22.94 -3.58
N PRO A 316 5.04 22.97 -4.89
CA PRO A 316 4.28 23.73 -5.87
C PRO A 316 2.78 23.44 -5.77
N GLU A 317 1.92 24.43 -5.91
CA GLU A 317 0.46 24.29 -5.77
C GLU A 317 -0.12 23.17 -6.64
N SER A 318 0.43 23.00 -7.85
CA SER A 318 0.04 21.93 -8.77
C SER A 318 0.35 20.51 -8.29
N TRP A 319 1.20 20.36 -7.24
CA TRP A 319 1.58 19.07 -6.67
C TRP A 319 0.76 18.72 -5.43
N ARG A 320 0.30 19.73 -4.70
CA ARG A 320 -0.34 19.56 -3.38
C ARG A 320 -1.54 18.62 -3.45
N GLY A 321 -1.52 17.57 -2.64
CA GLY A 321 -2.54 16.53 -2.58
C GLY A 321 -2.67 15.65 -3.83
N LYS A 322 -1.85 15.87 -4.88
CA LYS A 322 -1.93 15.17 -6.16
C LYS A 322 -0.68 14.33 -6.49
N ARG A 323 0.47 14.71 -5.95
CA ARG A 323 1.72 14.00 -6.18
C ARG A 323 2.01 13.04 -5.04
N ALA A 324 2.27 11.80 -5.39
CA ALA A 324 2.70 10.77 -4.46
C ALA A 324 4.15 10.38 -4.71
N PHE A 325 4.86 10.00 -3.65
CA PHE A 325 6.26 9.61 -3.65
C PHE A 325 6.39 8.17 -3.23
N VAL A 326 7.10 7.37 -4.04
CA VAL A 326 7.31 5.93 -3.80
C VAL A 326 8.78 5.62 -3.99
N ALA A 327 9.39 5.04 -2.97
CA ALA A 327 10.78 4.63 -3.01
C ALA A 327 10.98 3.39 -3.90
N GLY A 328 12.03 3.44 -4.71
CA GLY A 328 12.46 2.33 -5.57
C GLY A 328 13.95 2.02 -5.31
N PRO A 329 14.27 1.36 -4.16
CA PRO A 329 15.65 1.19 -3.72
C PRO A 329 16.51 0.42 -4.73
N THR A 330 15.96 -0.56 -5.44
CA THR A 330 16.68 -1.33 -6.46
C THR A 330 17.01 -0.54 -7.73
N GLY A 331 16.36 0.60 -7.94
CA GLY A 331 16.63 1.54 -9.02
C GLY A 331 17.43 2.76 -8.55
N ASN A 332 17.82 2.82 -7.28
CA ASN A 332 18.51 3.94 -6.65
C ASN A 332 17.75 5.26 -6.84
N LEU A 333 16.44 5.25 -6.59
CA LEU A 333 15.56 6.37 -6.91
C LEU A 333 14.35 6.49 -5.97
N LEU A 334 13.79 7.71 -5.98
CA LEU A 334 12.46 8.00 -5.47
C LEU A 334 11.55 8.44 -6.63
N GLY A 335 10.54 7.66 -6.93
CA GLY A 335 9.58 7.96 -7.99
C GLY A 335 8.51 8.95 -7.54
N MET A 336 8.02 9.77 -8.46
CA MET A 336 6.90 10.67 -8.25
C MET A 336 5.74 10.28 -9.16
N PHE A 337 4.56 10.13 -8.58
CA PHE A 337 3.33 9.72 -9.25
C PHE A 337 2.32 10.88 -9.27
N ASP A 338 1.78 11.15 -10.45
CA ASP A 338 0.72 12.14 -10.67
C ASP A 338 -0.63 11.43 -10.54
N THR A 339 -1.35 11.72 -9.46
CA THR A 339 -2.60 11.08 -9.10
C THR A 339 -3.78 12.00 -9.37
N SER A 340 -4.82 11.51 -9.99
CA SER A 340 -6.06 12.25 -10.30
C SER A 340 -7.30 11.36 -10.18
N ARG A 341 -8.46 11.98 -10.04
CA ARG A 341 -9.74 11.29 -10.04
C ARG A 341 -9.99 10.56 -11.36
N ASP A 342 -10.62 9.39 -11.30
CA ASP A 342 -11.08 8.60 -12.43
C ASP A 342 -12.40 7.92 -12.05
N GLY A 343 -13.51 8.55 -12.40
CA GLY A 343 -14.82 8.16 -11.87
C GLY A 343 -14.88 8.28 -10.35
N ALA A 344 -15.38 7.26 -9.68
CA ALA A 344 -15.41 7.17 -8.22
C ALA A 344 -14.05 6.82 -7.59
N GLY A 345 -13.10 6.31 -8.38
CA GLY A 345 -11.76 5.96 -7.95
C GLY A 345 -10.69 6.95 -8.43
N TYR A 346 -9.50 6.41 -8.67
CA TYR A 346 -8.33 7.17 -9.06
C TYR A 346 -7.55 6.49 -10.17
N LYS A 347 -6.78 7.30 -10.90
CA LYS A 347 -5.68 6.86 -11.76
C LYS A 347 -4.41 7.60 -11.40
N SER A 348 -3.28 6.96 -11.67
CA SER A 348 -1.97 7.50 -11.39
C SER A 348 -1.01 7.19 -12.53
N ARG A 349 0.01 8.02 -12.71
CA ARG A 349 1.09 7.76 -13.67
C ARG A 349 2.42 8.18 -13.06
N ASN A 350 3.48 7.46 -13.38
CA ASN A 350 4.83 7.90 -13.07
C ASN A 350 5.10 9.20 -13.84
N ALA A 351 5.29 10.31 -13.11
CA ALA A 351 5.57 11.61 -13.70
C ALA A 351 7.05 11.71 -14.10
N PHE A 352 7.95 11.46 -13.13
CA PHE A 352 9.41 11.33 -13.30
C PHE A 352 10.04 10.84 -11.99
N GLN A 353 11.35 10.57 -12.00
CA GLN A 353 12.06 10.19 -10.78
C GLN A 353 12.47 11.47 -10.05
N LEU A 354 11.84 11.74 -8.89
CA LEU A 354 12.06 12.97 -8.12
C LEU A 354 13.47 13.06 -7.57
N VAL A 355 13.99 11.91 -7.13
CA VAL A 355 15.41 11.76 -6.75
C VAL A 355 15.93 10.54 -7.48
N ALA A 356 17.09 10.63 -8.09
CA ALA A 356 17.75 9.48 -8.73
C ALA A 356 19.26 9.58 -8.54
N SER A 357 19.90 8.46 -8.20
CA SER A 357 21.33 8.42 -7.95
C SER A 357 22.06 7.47 -8.91
N ALA A 358 23.27 7.83 -9.29
CA ALA A 358 24.22 6.94 -9.95
C ALA A 358 25.09 6.17 -8.93
N ASP A 359 25.03 6.52 -7.67
CA ASP A 359 25.62 5.77 -6.57
C ASP A 359 24.80 4.49 -6.31
N GLU A 360 25.41 3.31 -6.52
CA GLU A 360 24.75 2.01 -6.40
C GLU A 360 24.37 1.65 -4.95
N TRP A 361 24.81 2.41 -3.97
CA TRP A 361 24.47 2.24 -2.57
C TRP A 361 23.24 3.05 -2.14
N PHE A 362 22.91 4.13 -2.87
CA PHE A 362 21.72 4.92 -2.58
C PHE A 362 20.46 4.04 -2.72
N SER A 363 19.81 3.78 -1.62
CA SER A 363 18.68 2.83 -1.54
C SER A 363 17.57 3.35 -0.63
N PRO A 364 16.78 4.33 -1.11
CA PRO A 364 15.71 4.91 -0.32
C PRO A 364 14.62 3.87 -0.03
N VAL A 365 14.21 3.76 1.23
CA VAL A 365 13.23 2.76 1.71
C VAL A 365 12.01 3.40 2.38
N ALA A 366 12.06 4.68 2.70
CA ALA A 366 10.91 5.46 3.15
C ALA A 366 11.03 6.92 2.69
N ALA A 367 9.89 7.55 2.47
CA ALA A 367 9.80 8.98 2.20
C ALA A 367 8.53 9.53 2.88
N GLU A 368 8.67 10.60 3.68
CA GLU A 368 7.61 11.15 4.52
C GLU A 368 7.65 12.68 4.54
N ILE A 369 6.50 13.33 4.73
CA ILE A 369 6.45 14.77 4.94
C ILE A 369 6.68 15.06 6.42
N GLY A 370 7.77 15.78 6.71
CA GLY A 370 8.13 16.15 8.07
C GLY A 370 7.40 17.39 8.60
N PRO A 371 7.67 17.76 9.86
CA PRO A 371 7.08 18.94 10.51
C PRO A 371 7.45 20.25 9.81
N ASP A 372 8.60 20.31 9.16
CA ASP A 372 9.06 21.45 8.36
C ASP A 372 8.36 21.54 6.98
N GLY A 373 7.46 20.61 6.66
CA GLY A 373 6.72 20.52 5.41
C GLY A 373 7.51 19.98 4.22
N ASN A 374 8.78 19.65 4.40
CA ASN A 374 9.65 19.09 3.36
C ASN A 374 9.51 17.57 3.28
N LEU A 375 9.99 17.00 2.17
CA LEU A 375 10.05 15.54 2.00
C LEU A 375 11.35 15.02 2.61
N TRP A 376 11.21 14.15 3.62
CA TRP A 376 12.31 13.45 4.26
C TRP A 376 12.45 12.06 3.68
N ILE A 377 13.68 11.62 3.46
CA ILE A 377 14.01 10.37 2.78
C ILE A 377 14.93 9.56 3.68
N SER A 378 14.50 8.35 4.02
CA SER A 378 15.32 7.33 4.67
C SER A 378 16.06 6.57 3.60
N ASP A 379 17.38 6.70 3.58
CA ASP A 379 18.28 5.97 2.70
C ASP A 379 18.98 4.86 3.49
N TRP A 380 18.58 3.62 3.22
CA TRP A 380 19.18 2.45 3.84
C TRP A 380 20.66 2.29 3.52
N TYR A 381 21.10 2.90 2.44
CA TYR A 381 22.46 2.96 1.93
C TYR A 381 23.15 1.61 1.94
N ASN A 382 22.67 0.71 1.11
CA ASN A 382 23.13 -0.67 1.08
C ASN A 382 23.26 -1.18 -0.36
N PHE A 383 24.39 -1.85 -0.65
CA PHE A 383 24.64 -2.40 -1.98
C PHE A 383 23.76 -3.61 -2.31
N ILE A 384 23.40 -4.41 -1.31
CA ILE A 384 22.56 -5.60 -1.46
C ILE A 384 21.15 -5.31 -0.94
N ILE A 385 20.25 -4.90 -1.82
CA ILE A 385 18.87 -4.55 -1.48
C ILE A 385 18.02 -5.81 -1.33
N GLN A 386 17.90 -6.60 -2.41
CA GLN A 386 17.03 -7.77 -2.45
C GLN A 386 17.73 -8.99 -1.83
N HIS A 387 16.96 -9.85 -1.19
CA HIS A 387 17.48 -11.02 -0.48
C HIS A 387 16.89 -12.34 -0.96
N ASN A 388 15.90 -12.32 -1.84
CA ASN A 388 15.43 -13.48 -2.59
C ASN A 388 15.02 -13.10 -4.01
N PRO A 389 14.92 -14.08 -4.95
CA PRO A 389 15.26 -15.49 -4.77
C PRO A 389 16.75 -15.72 -4.46
N THR A 390 17.04 -16.84 -3.77
CA THR A 390 18.42 -17.24 -3.44
C THR A 390 19.20 -17.50 -4.73
N PRO A 391 20.38 -16.86 -4.93
CA PRO A 391 21.22 -17.11 -6.09
C PRO A 391 21.69 -18.56 -6.21
N ASN A 392 21.86 -19.02 -7.45
CA ASN A 392 22.50 -20.27 -7.80
C ASN A 392 23.29 -20.10 -9.13
N ASP A 393 24.02 -21.11 -9.54
CA ASP A 393 24.88 -21.06 -10.74
C ASP A 393 24.11 -20.70 -12.02
N ASN A 394 22.85 -21.12 -12.13
CA ASN A 394 21.97 -20.81 -13.25
C ASN A 394 21.25 -19.47 -13.11
N ARG A 395 21.11 -18.98 -11.88
CA ARG A 395 20.37 -17.77 -11.53
C ARG A 395 21.14 -16.98 -10.47
N GLY A 396 21.68 -15.86 -10.85
CA GLY A 396 22.49 -15.02 -9.97
C GLY A 396 23.98 -15.23 -10.05
N GLY A 397 24.45 -16.31 -10.71
CA GLY A 397 25.85 -16.52 -11.08
C GLY A 397 26.75 -17.10 -9.98
N TYR A 398 26.20 -17.52 -8.83
CA TYR A 398 26.90 -18.22 -7.77
C TYR A 398 25.91 -18.99 -6.88
N ALA A 399 26.39 -20.06 -6.20
CA ALA A 399 25.58 -20.81 -5.25
C ALA A 399 25.56 -20.12 -3.89
N ALA A 400 24.41 -19.56 -3.50
CA ALA A 400 24.20 -18.95 -2.20
C ALA A 400 23.47 -19.89 -1.25
N LYS A 401 23.67 -19.67 0.06
CA LYS A 401 22.91 -20.33 1.11
C LYS A 401 21.72 -19.45 1.50
N ASN A 402 20.51 -20.02 1.50
CA ASN A 402 19.35 -19.37 2.09
C ASN A 402 19.46 -19.39 3.62
N GLY A 403 19.19 -18.26 4.26
CA GLY A 403 19.25 -18.10 5.71
C GLY A 403 17.85 -17.98 6.34
N LYS A 404 17.82 -17.61 7.62
CA LYS A 404 16.57 -17.24 8.29
C LYS A 404 15.91 -16.06 7.58
N GLY A 405 14.62 -15.86 7.81
CA GLY A 405 13.87 -14.76 7.24
C GLY A 405 13.72 -14.81 5.71
N ASN A 406 13.80 -16.00 5.11
CA ASN A 406 13.72 -16.23 3.68
C ASN A 406 14.74 -15.40 2.86
N ALA A 407 15.90 -15.15 3.40
CA ALA A 407 16.92 -14.30 2.80
C ALA A 407 18.23 -15.05 2.58
N HIS A 408 18.82 -14.92 1.39
CA HIS A 408 20.14 -15.49 1.15
C HIS A 408 21.23 -14.78 1.95
N ILE A 409 22.15 -15.54 2.49
CA ILE A 409 23.31 -15.01 3.21
C ILE A 409 24.27 -14.38 2.20
N ASN A 410 24.62 -13.12 2.40
CA ASN A 410 25.51 -12.39 1.51
C ASN A 410 26.50 -11.56 2.32
N PRO A 411 27.84 -11.78 2.17
CA PRO A 411 28.86 -11.04 2.93
C PRO A 411 28.97 -9.56 2.52
N ASN A 412 28.42 -9.19 1.36
CA ASN A 412 28.40 -7.79 0.88
C ASN A 412 27.21 -6.98 1.42
N ARG A 413 26.39 -7.56 2.29
CA ARG A 413 25.27 -6.87 2.92
C ARG A 413 25.79 -5.98 4.04
N ASP A 414 25.53 -4.68 3.92
CA ASP A 414 26.07 -3.70 4.85
C ASP A 414 25.24 -3.56 6.14
N ARG A 415 25.93 -3.24 7.23
CA ARG A 415 25.37 -2.99 8.56
C ARG A 415 26.04 -1.81 9.28
N GLN A 416 26.64 -0.90 8.52
CA GLN A 416 27.48 0.20 9.06
C GLN A 416 27.07 1.57 8.53
N HIS A 417 26.32 1.62 7.42
CA HIS A 417 25.94 2.85 6.78
C HIS A 417 24.43 3.08 6.89
N GLY A 418 24.03 4.33 6.72
CA GLY A 418 22.64 4.75 6.67
C GLY A 418 22.54 6.27 6.68
N ARG A 419 21.54 6.82 5.98
CA ARG A 419 21.44 8.28 5.80
C ARG A 419 20.01 8.75 5.83
N ILE A 420 19.82 9.99 6.24
CA ILE A 420 18.53 10.66 6.20
C ILE A 420 18.72 11.99 5.50
N TYR A 421 17.93 12.21 4.45
CA TYR A 421 17.96 13.42 3.65
C TYR A 421 16.66 14.20 3.75
N ARG A 422 16.74 15.51 3.50
CA ARG A 422 15.60 16.39 3.25
C ARG A 422 15.64 16.89 1.81
N LEU A 423 14.56 16.73 1.09
CA LEU A 423 14.37 17.35 -0.22
C LEU A 423 13.59 18.65 -0.02
N VAL A 424 14.25 19.77 -0.30
CA VAL A 424 13.75 21.12 -0.04
C VAL A 424 13.49 21.82 -1.36
N TRP A 425 12.31 22.40 -1.52
CA TRP A 425 11.98 23.29 -2.63
C TRP A 425 12.54 24.70 -2.33
N ASP A 426 13.26 25.30 -3.30
CA ASP A 426 13.94 26.58 -3.08
C ASP A 426 12.96 27.76 -2.81
N GLU A 427 11.70 27.62 -3.27
CA GLU A 427 10.63 28.60 -3.05
C GLU A 427 9.70 28.21 -1.89
N ALA A 428 10.05 27.20 -1.11
CA ALA A 428 9.21 26.74 0.01
C ALA A 428 9.04 27.84 1.07
N PRO A 429 7.83 28.07 1.56
CA PRO A 429 7.61 28.97 2.69
C PRO A 429 8.25 28.40 3.96
N LYS A 430 8.57 29.29 4.90
CA LYS A 430 9.00 28.84 6.23
C LYS A 430 7.80 28.27 7.00
N SER A 431 7.99 27.17 7.69
CA SER A 431 6.98 26.61 8.60
C SER A 431 6.58 27.64 9.67
N LYS A 432 5.28 27.70 9.98
CA LYS A 432 4.72 28.57 11.01
C LYS A 432 4.63 27.89 12.38
N ILE A 433 4.58 26.57 12.38
CA ILE A 433 4.52 25.72 13.58
C ILE A 433 5.85 24.98 13.69
N ASN A 434 6.48 25.07 14.85
CA ASN A 434 7.71 24.38 15.16
C ASN A 434 7.52 23.26 16.20
N SER A 435 6.47 23.38 17.05
CA SER A 435 6.12 22.39 18.07
C SER A 435 4.67 22.55 18.49
N LEU A 436 4.02 21.43 18.83
CA LEU A 436 2.71 21.38 19.48
C LEU A 436 2.76 20.69 20.85
N GLY A 437 3.94 20.37 21.38
CA GLY A 437 4.09 19.64 22.64
C GLY A 437 3.43 20.35 23.83
N GLU A 438 3.61 21.67 23.92
CA GLU A 438 3.03 22.52 24.98
C GLU A 438 1.89 23.42 24.46
N ALA A 439 1.28 23.06 23.31
CA ALA A 439 0.28 23.89 22.68
C ALA A 439 -1.01 23.98 23.48
N SER A 440 -1.54 25.18 23.60
CA SER A 440 -2.88 25.44 24.16
C SER A 440 -3.98 24.84 23.27
N ASN A 441 -5.18 24.67 23.82
CA ASN A 441 -6.33 24.22 23.04
C ASN A 441 -6.64 25.11 21.82
N GLU A 442 -6.43 26.43 21.92
CA GLU A 442 -6.60 27.39 20.81
C GLU A 442 -5.55 27.19 19.72
N GLU A 443 -4.31 26.86 20.08
CA GLU A 443 -3.24 26.57 19.13
C GLU A 443 -3.49 25.25 18.43
N LEU A 444 -3.91 24.21 19.16
CA LEU A 444 -4.32 22.92 18.57
C LEU A 444 -5.51 23.09 17.60
N LEU A 445 -6.53 23.86 17.98
CA LEU A 445 -7.66 24.17 17.10
C LEU A 445 -7.23 24.89 15.80
N ARG A 446 -6.27 25.83 15.89
CA ARG A 446 -5.71 26.48 14.69
C ARG A 446 -4.92 25.48 13.83
N ALA A 447 -4.15 24.62 14.45
CA ALA A 447 -3.32 23.63 13.78
C ALA A 447 -4.12 22.57 13.02
N LEU A 448 -5.40 22.32 13.35
CA LEU A 448 -6.30 21.46 12.54
C LEU A 448 -6.48 21.99 11.11
N GLY A 449 -6.24 23.28 10.88
CA GLY A 449 -6.33 23.93 9.56
C GLY A 449 -4.99 24.23 8.92
N ASP A 450 -3.86 23.75 9.45
CA ASP A 450 -2.54 24.01 8.91
C ASP A 450 -2.36 23.47 7.50
N SER A 451 -1.49 24.08 6.70
CA SER A 451 -1.18 23.61 5.35
C SER A 451 -0.45 22.28 5.34
N ASN A 452 0.36 21.99 6.37
CA ASN A 452 1.07 20.73 6.54
C ASN A 452 0.18 19.68 7.23
N GLN A 453 -0.06 18.55 6.54
CA GLN A 453 -0.86 17.44 7.09
C GLN A 453 -0.26 16.88 8.39
N PHE A 454 1.05 16.91 8.54
CA PHE A 454 1.70 16.46 9.77
C PHE A 454 1.14 17.20 11.00
N TRP A 455 1.07 18.53 10.96
CA TRP A 455 0.55 19.30 12.07
C TRP A 455 -0.95 19.14 12.29
N ARG A 456 -1.74 18.98 11.21
CA ARG A 456 -3.17 18.70 11.34
C ARG A 456 -3.45 17.40 12.09
N ILE A 457 -2.76 16.32 11.69
CA ILE A 457 -2.89 15.01 12.32
C ILE A 457 -2.34 15.03 13.75
N THR A 458 -1.23 15.69 13.99
CA THR A 458 -0.66 15.86 15.34
C THR A 458 -1.62 16.59 16.26
N ALA A 459 -2.21 17.71 15.81
CA ALA A 459 -3.20 18.44 16.59
C ALA A 459 -4.45 17.61 16.89
N GLN A 460 -5.00 16.92 15.88
CA GLN A 460 -6.12 16.00 16.06
C GLN A 460 -5.80 14.92 17.10
N ARG A 461 -4.64 14.27 16.97
CA ARG A 461 -4.15 13.25 17.90
C ARG A 461 -4.06 13.79 19.33
N LEU A 462 -3.42 14.94 19.53
CA LEU A 462 -3.25 15.54 20.86
C LEU A 462 -4.60 15.92 21.51
N LEU A 463 -5.56 16.41 20.72
CA LEU A 463 -6.90 16.72 21.20
C LEU A 463 -7.66 15.45 21.62
N VAL A 464 -7.59 14.38 20.81
CA VAL A 464 -8.29 13.12 21.08
C VAL A 464 -7.64 12.36 22.23
N ASP A 465 -6.32 12.17 22.19
CA ASP A 465 -5.57 11.44 23.22
C ASP A 465 -5.63 12.17 24.57
N GLY A 466 -5.59 13.51 24.55
CA GLY A 466 -5.76 14.38 25.74
C GLY A 466 -7.20 14.49 26.22
N LYS A 467 -8.17 13.84 25.55
CA LYS A 467 -9.61 13.86 25.90
C LYS A 467 -10.16 15.29 26.09
N LYS A 468 -9.76 16.23 25.24
CA LYS A 468 -10.07 17.66 25.32
C LYS A 468 -11.54 17.96 24.97
N THR A 469 -12.48 17.42 25.74
CA THR A 469 -13.93 17.53 25.47
C THR A 469 -14.50 18.92 25.64
N GLU A 470 -13.85 19.78 26.42
CA GLU A 470 -14.24 21.17 26.66
C GLU A 470 -14.26 22.05 25.41
N ILE A 471 -13.49 21.67 24.39
CA ILE A 471 -13.46 22.43 23.11
C ILE A 471 -14.49 21.97 22.07
N ALA A 472 -15.37 21.03 22.40
CA ALA A 472 -16.35 20.47 21.47
C ALA A 472 -17.19 21.53 20.77
N LYS A 473 -17.55 22.62 21.47
CA LYS A 473 -18.28 23.75 20.87
C LYS A 473 -17.47 24.44 19.75
N SER A 474 -16.19 24.66 19.96
CA SER A 474 -15.30 25.27 18.98
C SER A 474 -15.05 24.35 17.78
N LEU A 475 -14.94 23.03 18.01
CA LEU A 475 -14.82 22.03 16.95
C LEU A 475 -16.08 22.00 16.06
N ARG A 476 -17.31 22.02 16.66
CA ARG A 476 -18.56 22.08 15.89
C ARG A 476 -18.62 23.35 15.02
N ALA A 477 -18.20 24.47 15.56
CA ALA A 477 -18.12 25.71 14.80
C ALA A 477 -17.10 25.61 13.64
N LEU A 478 -16.01 24.86 13.82
CA LEU A 478 -14.99 24.65 12.79
C LEU A 478 -15.48 23.71 11.68
N VAL A 479 -16.27 22.67 11.99
CA VAL A 479 -16.92 21.80 11.00
C VAL A 479 -17.78 22.62 10.02
N GLY A 480 -18.44 23.67 10.49
CA GLY A 480 -19.27 24.56 9.63
C GLY A 480 -18.47 25.56 8.78
N LYS A 481 -17.14 25.61 8.90
CA LYS A 481 -16.30 26.54 8.14
C LYS A 481 -15.73 25.90 6.88
N PRO A 482 -15.45 26.69 5.83
CA PRO A 482 -14.73 26.15 4.68
C PRO A 482 -13.27 25.83 5.03
N GLY A 483 -12.69 24.84 4.34
CA GLY A 483 -11.29 24.46 4.45
C GLY A 483 -11.05 23.08 5.03
N ILE A 484 -9.76 22.69 5.04
CA ILE A 484 -9.31 21.36 5.45
C ILE A 484 -9.54 21.11 6.94
N GLY A 485 -9.52 22.16 7.77
CA GLY A 485 -9.72 22.07 9.22
C GLY A 485 -11.08 21.49 9.61
N ALA A 486 -12.11 21.67 8.77
CA ALA A 486 -13.44 21.09 9.01
C ALA A 486 -13.42 19.56 9.05
N ILE A 487 -12.60 18.93 8.21
CA ILE A 487 -12.44 17.47 8.17
C ILE A 487 -11.80 16.97 9.46
N HIS A 488 -10.70 17.59 9.87
CA HIS A 488 -10.01 17.25 11.11
C HIS A 488 -10.86 17.53 12.36
N ALA A 489 -11.66 18.62 12.35
CA ALA A 489 -12.59 18.91 13.44
C ALA A 489 -13.71 17.87 13.55
N LEU A 490 -14.24 17.38 12.41
CA LEU A 490 -15.22 16.29 12.37
C LEU A 490 -14.66 15.03 13.04
N TRP A 491 -13.47 14.57 12.62
CA TRP A 491 -12.84 13.39 13.17
C TRP A 491 -12.35 13.57 14.62
N THR A 492 -12.01 14.80 15.01
CA THR A 492 -11.70 15.09 16.42
C THR A 492 -12.96 14.94 17.28
N LEU A 493 -14.11 15.47 16.82
CA LEU A 493 -15.38 15.29 17.52
C LEU A 493 -15.79 13.83 17.63
N ASP A 494 -15.60 13.07 16.57
CA ASP A 494 -15.85 11.63 16.53
C ASP A 494 -14.97 10.90 17.56
N GLY A 495 -13.65 11.09 17.52
CA GLY A 495 -12.70 10.49 18.46
C GLY A 495 -12.90 10.91 19.92
N LEU A 496 -13.49 12.08 20.18
CA LEU A 496 -13.89 12.54 21.51
C LEU A 496 -15.27 12.00 21.95
N GLY A 497 -16.01 11.30 21.07
CA GLY A 497 -17.40 10.91 21.30
C GLY A 497 -18.35 12.12 21.45
N LYS A 498 -18.06 13.23 20.76
CA LYS A 498 -18.79 14.51 20.81
C LYS A 498 -19.39 14.96 19.49
N LEU A 499 -19.36 14.08 18.47
CA LEU A 499 -20.04 14.32 17.19
C LEU A 499 -21.53 14.06 17.36
N ASP A 500 -22.32 15.15 17.52
CA ASP A 500 -23.76 15.05 17.62
C ASP A 500 -24.43 14.98 16.23
N SER A 501 -25.70 14.51 16.20
CA SER A 501 -26.44 14.28 14.96
C SER A 501 -26.65 15.55 14.13
N ASP A 502 -26.77 16.72 14.74
CA ASP A 502 -26.98 17.98 14.01
C ASP A 502 -25.69 18.42 13.32
N THR A 503 -24.56 18.35 14.02
CA THR A 503 -23.23 18.61 13.45
C THR A 503 -22.91 17.62 12.33
N HIS A 504 -23.23 16.35 12.53
CA HIS A 504 -23.02 15.28 11.53
C HIS A 504 -23.86 15.54 10.28
N ARG A 505 -25.16 15.83 10.46
CA ARG A 505 -26.06 16.18 9.35
C ARG A 505 -25.58 17.40 8.57
N ASN A 506 -25.12 18.45 9.27
CA ASN A 506 -24.57 19.65 8.62
C ASN A 506 -23.32 19.32 7.79
N ALA A 507 -22.46 18.42 8.27
CA ALA A 507 -21.29 17.96 7.52
C ALA A 507 -21.68 17.14 6.28
N LEU A 508 -22.71 16.29 6.37
CA LEU A 508 -23.26 15.53 5.24
C LEU A 508 -23.92 16.43 4.17
N LEU A 509 -24.42 17.60 4.56
CA LEU A 509 -25.05 18.60 3.67
C LEU A 509 -24.06 19.67 3.19
N SER A 510 -22.78 19.60 3.56
CA SER A 510 -21.77 20.60 3.20
C SER A 510 -21.63 20.75 1.68
N THR A 511 -21.33 21.96 1.23
CA THR A 511 -20.95 22.22 -0.18
C THR A 511 -19.61 21.59 -0.57
N ASN A 512 -18.76 21.26 0.43
CA ASN A 512 -17.47 20.59 0.21
C ASN A 512 -17.66 19.06 0.11
N PRO A 513 -17.46 18.44 -1.06
CA PRO A 513 -17.63 17.00 -1.22
C PRO A 513 -16.67 16.18 -0.36
N VAL A 514 -15.47 16.70 -0.05
CA VAL A 514 -14.51 16.01 0.80
C VAL A 514 -15.01 15.92 2.24
N LEU A 515 -15.65 16.99 2.75
CA LEU A 515 -16.26 16.96 4.08
C LEU A 515 -17.46 16.01 4.11
N ARG A 516 -18.33 16.03 3.08
CA ARG A 516 -19.45 15.08 2.98
C ARG A 516 -18.96 13.63 2.98
N ARG A 517 -17.91 13.32 2.21
CA ARG A 517 -17.30 11.97 2.16
C ARG A 517 -16.77 11.53 3.51
N ASN A 518 -16.07 12.41 4.22
CA ASN A 518 -15.56 12.09 5.56
C ASN A 518 -16.71 11.95 6.58
N ALA A 519 -17.76 12.75 6.46
CA ALA A 519 -18.96 12.59 7.28
C ALA A 519 -19.68 11.26 7.02
N VAL A 520 -19.71 10.78 5.77
CA VAL A 520 -20.21 9.43 5.45
C VAL A 520 -19.38 8.35 6.14
N ARG A 521 -18.05 8.48 6.12
CA ARG A 521 -17.13 7.51 6.76
C ARG A 521 -17.24 7.48 8.28
N ALA A 522 -17.66 8.59 8.88
CA ALA A 522 -17.88 8.72 10.32
C ALA A 522 -19.32 8.34 10.75
N LEU A 523 -20.16 7.81 9.85
CA LEU A 523 -21.53 7.40 10.21
C LEU A 523 -21.50 6.24 11.22
N PRO A 524 -22.32 6.31 12.26
CA PRO A 524 -22.55 5.13 13.10
C PRO A 524 -23.19 4.02 12.26
N LEU A 525 -22.70 2.79 12.41
CA LEU A 525 -23.16 1.63 11.63
C LEU A 525 -24.41 0.99 12.26
N ASP A 526 -25.43 1.82 12.50
CA ASP A 526 -26.73 1.46 13.09
C ASP A 526 -27.89 2.19 12.42
N ALA A 527 -29.08 2.11 13.01
CA ALA A 527 -30.30 2.76 12.48
C ALA A 527 -30.14 4.29 12.37
N SER A 528 -29.43 4.93 13.27
CA SER A 528 -29.21 6.39 13.24
C SER A 528 -28.37 6.82 12.05
N GLY A 529 -27.37 6.02 11.69
CA GLY A 529 -26.56 6.25 10.49
C GLY A 529 -27.38 6.03 9.20
N VAL A 530 -28.25 5.03 9.19
CA VAL A 530 -29.22 4.81 8.09
C VAL A 530 -30.11 6.04 7.90
N ASP A 531 -30.65 6.60 8.98
CA ASP A 531 -31.46 7.81 8.91
C ASP A 531 -30.70 9.01 8.36
N LEU A 532 -29.46 9.22 8.85
CA LEU A 532 -28.61 10.34 8.42
C LEU A 532 -28.23 10.23 6.93
N ILE A 533 -27.88 9.06 6.44
CA ILE A 533 -27.45 8.89 5.04
C ILE A 533 -28.61 9.14 4.07
N PHE A 534 -29.83 8.71 4.42
CA PHE A 534 -31.01 8.95 3.58
C PHE A 534 -31.49 10.40 3.65
N GLN A 535 -31.54 11.01 4.83
CA GLN A 535 -31.94 12.40 5.00
C GLN A 535 -31.00 13.38 4.28
N SER A 536 -29.71 13.07 4.20
CA SER A 536 -28.73 13.90 3.51
C SER A 536 -28.73 13.75 1.99
N GLY A 537 -29.22 12.63 1.47
CA GLY A 537 -29.22 12.34 0.04
C GLY A 537 -27.85 12.02 -0.57
N VAL A 538 -26.79 11.81 0.24
CA VAL A 538 -25.42 11.54 -0.25
C VAL A 538 -25.29 10.25 -1.05
N ILE A 539 -26.29 9.36 -1.00
CA ILE A 539 -26.36 8.18 -1.89
C ILE A 539 -26.47 8.55 -3.38
N ASN A 540 -26.89 9.78 -3.69
CA ASN A 540 -26.96 10.35 -5.05
C ASN A 540 -25.97 11.52 -5.23
N ASP A 541 -24.90 11.56 -4.44
CA ASP A 541 -23.92 12.66 -4.49
C ASP A 541 -23.35 12.85 -5.90
N PRO A 542 -23.25 14.08 -6.40
CA PRO A 542 -22.61 14.34 -7.70
C PRO A 542 -21.11 14.05 -7.71
N ASP A 543 -20.43 14.12 -6.56
CA ASP A 543 -19.05 13.65 -6.41
C ASP A 543 -19.05 12.11 -6.26
N LEU A 544 -18.56 11.42 -7.28
CA LEU A 544 -18.64 9.95 -7.35
C LEU A 544 -17.84 9.26 -6.24
N THR A 545 -16.78 9.86 -5.73
CA THR A 545 -16.02 9.28 -4.62
C THR A 545 -16.76 9.41 -3.29
N THR A 546 -17.53 10.49 -3.11
CA THR A 546 -18.46 10.61 -1.98
C THR A 546 -19.59 9.58 -2.10
N ARG A 547 -20.14 9.40 -3.31
CA ARG A 547 -21.13 8.36 -3.60
C ARG A 547 -20.58 6.96 -3.33
N LEU A 548 -19.31 6.69 -3.69
CA LEU A 548 -18.64 5.43 -3.36
C LEU A 548 -18.58 5.19 -1.85
N ALA A 549 -18.20 6.20 -1.07
CA ALA A 549 -18.21 6.08 0.39
C ALA A 549 -19.61 5.77 0.93
N ALA A 550 -20.65 6.40 0.36
CA ALA A 550 -22.04 6.12 0.73
C ALA A 550 -22.44 4.66 0.41
N PHE A 551 -22.05 4.13 -0.74
CA PHE A 551 -22.34 2.74 -1.10
C PHE A 551 -21.57 1.72 -0.24
N VAL A 552 -20.34 2.05 0.14
CA VAL A 552 -19.58 1.28 1.14
C VAL A 552 -20.30 1.28 2.49
N ALA A 553 -20.82 2.42 2.94
CA ALA A 553 -21.61 2.50 4.17
C ALA A 553 -22.91 1.68 4.07
N LEU A 554 -23.64 1.74 2.94
CA LEU A 554 -24.83 0.90 2.71
C LEU A 554 -24.49 -0.60 2.88
N ALA A 555 -23.32 -1.04 2.38
CA ALA A 555 -22.89 -2.43 2.52
C ALA A 555 -22.47 -2.80 3.96
N GLN A 556 -22.22 -1.83 4.84
CA GLN A 556 -21.83 -2.06 6.24
C GLN A 556 -23.02 -2.00 7.20
N PHE A 557 -24.08 -1.28 6.88
CA PHE A 557 -25.27 -1.15 7.75
C PHE A 557 -25.93 -2.50 8.05
N PRO A 558 -26.64 -2.62 9.17
CA PRO A 558 -27.53 -3.73 9.45
C PRO A 558 -28.59 -3.91 8.34
N THR A 559 -28.97 -5.13 8.04
CA THR A 559 -29.97 -5.45 7.01
C THR A 559 -31.31 -4.78 7.34
N SER A 560 -31.84 -3.99 6.40
CA SER A 560 -33.11 -3.28 6.54
C SER A 560 -33.79 -3.07 5.19
N GLU A 561 -35.12 -3.04 5.18
CA GLU A 561 -35.90 -2.76 3.95
C GLU A 561 -35.61 -1.40 3.31
N PRO A 562 -35.42 -0.29 4.05
CA PRO A 562 -35.04 0.97 3.43
C PRO A 562 -33.74 0.87 2.65
N VAL A 563 -32.71 0.22 3.20
CA VAL A 563 -31.42 0.04 2.52
C VAL A 563 -31.56 -0.88 1.31
N LYS A 564 -32.31 -1.99 1.43
CA LYS A 564 -32.59 -2.91 0.33
C LYS A 564 -33.22 -2.17 -0.86
N ASN A 565 -34.28 -1.42 -0.60
CA ASN A 565 -35.02 -0.66 -1.65
C ASN A 565 -34.12 0.39 -2.32
N ALA A 566 -33.31 1.10 -1.54
CA ALA A 566 -32.34 2.08 -2.06
C ALA A 566 -31.30 1.41 -2.95
N VAL A 567 -30.69 0.31 -2.53
CA VAL A 567 -29.67 -0.43 -3.30
C VAL A 567 -30.25 -0.91 -4.63
N THR A 568 -31.49 -1.45 -4.61
CA THR A 568 -32.20 -1.88 -5.83
C THR A 568 -32.40 -0.71 -6.80
N SER A 569 -32.86 0.45 -6.30
CA SER A 569 -33.05 1.65 -7.12
C SER A 569 -31.73 2.18 -7.69
N LEU A 570 -30.70 2.30 -6.86
CA LEU A 570 -29.37 2.78 -7.24
C LEU A 570 -28.68 1.86 -8.26
N GLY A 571 -28.96 0.55 -8.22
CA GLY A 571 -28.47 -0.42 -9.19
C GLY A 571 -28.99 -0.22 -10.61
N ASN A 572 -30.10 0.50 -10.79
CA ASN A 572 -30.64 0.83 -12.09
C ASN A 572 -30.10 2.15 -12.69
N ASP A 573 -29.32 2.91 -11.93
CA ASP A 573 -28.70 4.14 -12.40
C ASP A 573 -27.52 3.84 -13.33
N GLU A 574 -27.54 4.42 -14.53
CA GLU A 574 -26.56 4.17 -15.59
C GLU A 574 -25.15 4.61 -15.18
N VAL A 575 -24.99 5.69 -14.42
CA VAL A 575 -23.70 6.18 -13.91
C VAL A 575 -23.10 5.17 -12.94
N ASN A 576 -23.94 4.64 -12.03
CA ASN A 576 -23.50 3.65 -11.05
C ASN A 576 -23.12 2.31 -11.70
N GLN A 577 -23.81 1.92 -12.76
CA GLN A 577 -23.50 0.69 -13.51
C GLN A 577 -22.21 0.80 -14.32
N LYS A 578 -21.92 1.98 -14.89
CA LYS A 578 -20.74 2.20 -15.74
C LYS A 578 -19.46 2.40 -14.94
N ASP A 579 -19.54 2.88 -13.71
CA ASP A 579 -18.39 3.06 -12.84
C ASP A 579 -18.05 1.77 -12.10
N GLU A 580 -16.84 1.28 -12.29
CA GLU A 580 -16.38 -0.01 -11.73
C GLU A 580 -16.44 -0.04 -10.18
N TRP A 581 -16.11 1.07 -9.53
CA TRP A 581 -16.10 1.17 -8.08
C TRP A 581 -17.50 1.23 -7.51
N LEU A 582 -18.37 2.06 -8.10
CA LEU A 582 -19.77 2.19 -7.67
C LEU A 582 -20.53 0.89 -7.87
N SER A 583 -20.39 0.27 -9.03
CA SER A 583 -21.02 -1.01 -9.34
C SER A 583 -20.58 -2.10 -8.34
N ALA A 584 -19.29 -2.18 -8.02
CA ALA A 584 -18.78 -3.18 -7.08
C ALA A 584 -19.27 -2.96 -5.64
N ALA A 585 -19.35 -1.70 -5.18
CA ALA A 585 -19.87 -1.38 -3.85
C ALA A 585 -21.36 -1.66 -3.74
N LEU A 586 -22.15 -1.35 -4.79
CA LEU A 586 -23.57 -1.71 -4.84
C LEU A 586 -23.81 -3.22 -4.89
N ASP A 587 -23.00 -3.97 -5.63
CA ASP A 587 -23.06 -5.43 -5.62
C ASP A 587 -22.84 -6.00 -4.22
N ALA A 588 -21.89 -5.42 -3.47
CA ALA A 588 -21.62 -5.82 -2.10
C ALA A 588 -22.80 -5.51 -1.17
N ALA A 589 -23.36 -4.30 -1.27
CA ALA A 589 -24.54 -3.89 -0.52
C ALA A 589 -25.77 -4.76 -0.88
N GLY A 590 -25.98 -5.02 -2.16
CA GLY A 590 -27.06 -5.89 -2.65
C GLY A 590 -26.97 -7.30 -2.05
N LYS A 591 -25.81 -7.90 -2.07
CA LYS A 591 -25.60 -9.24 -1.47
C LYS A 591 -25.91 -9.28 0.03
N LYS A 592 -25.55 -8.22 0.75
CA LYS A 592 -25.83 -8.16 2.20
C LYS A 592 -27.30 -7.99 2.50
N HIS A 593 -28.00 -7.13 1.78
CA HIS A 593 -29.38 -6.76 2.09
C HIS A 593 -30.42 -7.61 1.36
N GLN A 594 -30.03 -8.37 0.33
CA GLN A 594 -30.92 -9.20 -0.47
C GLN A 594 -30.59 -10.70 -0.36
N ALA A 595 -29.92 -11.14 0.71
CA ALA A 595 -29.38 -12.50 0.88
C ALA A 595 -30.41 -13.64 0.64
N GLU A 596 -31.69 -13.35 0.48
CA GLU A 596 -32.74 -14.32 0.14
C GLU A 596 -33.32 -14.18 -1.27
N GLU A 597 -33.06 -13.10 -2.03
CA GLU A 597 -33.86 -12.79 -3.25
C GLU A 597 -33.08 -12.54 -4.56
N PHE A 598 -31.74 -12.63 -4.60
CA PHE A 598 -31.06 -12.62 -5.90
C PHE A 598 -31.31 -13.90 -6.75
N SER A 599 -32.08 -14.85 -6.19
CA SER A 599 -32.56 -16.02 -6.93
C SER A 599 -33.76 -15.76 -7.83
N ASP A 600 -34.54 -14.68 -7.62
CA ASP A 600 -35.88 -14.50 -8.18
C ASP A 600 -36.06 -13.32 -9.14
N LEU A 601 -34.99 -12.62 -9.56
CA LEU A 601 -35.13 -11.83 -10.75
C LEU A 601 -35.35 -12.78 -11.92
N GLU A 602 -36.53 -12.71 -12.57
CA GLU A 602 -36.84 -13.40 -13.83
C GLU A 602 -35.77 -13.08 -14.84
N TYR A 603 -34.80 -14.00 -14.94
CA TYR A 603 -33.85 -13.97 -16.05
C TYR A 603 -34.57 -14.46 -17.27
N GLN A 604 -34.59 -13.66 -18.35
CA GLN A 604 -34.74 -14.25 -19.65
C GLN A 604 -33.45 -15.06 -19.93
N GLU A 605 -33.48 -16.34 -19.64
CA GLU A 605 -32.40 -17.24 -20.04
C GLU A 605 -32.29 -17.20 -21.56
N SER A 606 -31.23 -16.61 -22.05
CA SER A 606 -30.85 -16.83 -23.44
C SER A 606 -30.22 -18.22 -23.51
N GLU A 607 -30.78 -19.11 -24.29
CA GLU A 607 -30.23 -20.45 -24.57
C GLU A 607 -28.99 -20.40 -25.47
N GLU A 608 -28.45 -19.22 -25.78
CA GLU A 608 -27.28 -19.07 -26.62
C GLU A 608 -26.03 -19.67 -25.95
N ASN A 609 -25.55 -20.75 -26.53
CA ASN A 609 -24.29 -21.38 -26.11
C ASN A 609 -23.08 -20.65 -26.73
N LEU A 610 -22.54 -19.68 -26.00
CA LEU A 610 -21.37 -18.90 -26.43
C LEU A 610 -20.11 -19.75 -26.63
N LEU A 611 -20.04 -20.96 -26.05
CA LEU A 611 -18.93 -21.91 -26.20
C LEU A 611 -19.10 -22.84 -27.41
N GLY A 612 -20.22 -22.76 -28.14
CA GLY A 612 -20.52 -23.67 -29.26
C GLY A 612 -19.55 -23.61 -30.43
N ASN A 613 -18.99 -22.45 -30.72
CA ASN A 613 -18.14 -22.18 -31.88
C ASN A 613 -16.80 -21.50 -31.54
N VAL A 614 -16.26 -21.73 -30.35
CA VAL A 614 -14.98 -21.13 -29.95
C VAL A 614 -13.78 -21.96 -30.34
N ASN A 615 -12.66 -21.28 -30.53
CA ASN A 615 -11.39 -21.94 -30.82
C ASN A 615 -10.63 -22.25 -29.53
N TRP A 616 -10.63 -23.52 -29.15
CA TRP A 616 -9.94 -24.00 -27.96
C TRP A 616 -8.42 -24.07 -28.19
N LYS A 617 -7.67 -23.36 -27.32
CA LYS A 617 -6.20 -23.31 -27.28
C LYS A 617 -5.68 -24.06 -26.07
N VAL A 618 -4.48 -24.59 -26.17
CA VAL A 618 -3.77 -25.24 -25.06
C VAL A 618 -2.95 -24.20 -24.30
N SER A 619 -3.03 -24.23 -22.97
CA SER A 619 -2.16 -23.46 -22.08
C SER A 619 -1.49 -24.36 -21.05
N ILE A 620 -0.16 -24.26 -20.90
CA ILE A 620 0.63 -24.99 -19.89
C ILE A 620 1.21 -23.94 -18.95
N HIS A 621 0.77 -23.98 -17.71
CA HIS A 621 1.16 -23.01 -16.67
C HIS A 621 2.38 -23.49 -15.88
N SER A 622 2.45 -24.79 -15.58
CA SER A 622 3.63 -25.42 -14.98
C SER A 622 3.67 -26.93 -15.23
N GLY A 623 4.87 -27.49 -15.16
CA GLY A 623 5.12 -28.92 -15.44
C GLY A 623 5.24 -29.21 -16.94
N ASN A 624 5.57 -30.47 -17.27
CA ASN A 624 5.69 -30.95 -18.63
C ASN A 624 5.13 -32.37 -18.77
N GLY A 625 4.76 -32.76 -19.99
CA GLY A 625 4.31 -34.14 -20.29
C GLY A 625 2.80 -34.33 -20.27
N ALA A 626 1.99 -33.26 -20.18
CA ALA A 626 0.56 -33.34 -20.43
C ALA A 626 0.26 -33.46 -21.92
N GLN A 627 -0.65 -34.36 -22.29
CA GLN A 627 -1.20 -34.48 -23.63
C GLN A 627 -2.61 -33.91 -23.68
N HIS A 628 -2.86 -33.08 -24.67
CA HIS A 628 -4.17 -32.45 -24.94
C HIS A 628 -4.78 -33.09 -26.16
N LEU A 629 -5.88 -33.81 -25.95
CA LEU A 629 -6.52 -34.64 -26.94
C LEU A 629 -7.95 -34.19 -27.26
N ARG A 630 -8.42 -34.45 -28.46
CA ARG A 630 -9.81 -34.17 -28.88
C ARG A 630 -10.49 -35.45 -29.36
N PRO A 631 -10.70 -36.45 -28.49
CA PRO A 631 -11.32 -37.70 -28.90
C PRO A 631 -12.76 -37.50 -29.35
N THR A 632 -13.15 -38.21 -30.37
CA THR A 632 -14.47 -38.10 -31.02
C THR A 632 -15.51 -39.09 -30.51
N LYS A 633 -15.09 -40.03 -29.67
CA LYS A 633 -15.99 -41.12 -29.13
C LYS A 633 -15.91 -41.30 -27.64
N GLU A 634 -15.14 -40.48 -26.94
CA GLU A 634 -14.95 -40.58 -25.47
C GLU A 634 -15.83 -39.59 -24.66
N GLY A 635 -16.57 -38.72 -25.32
CA GLY A 635 -17.49 -37.80 -24.71
C GLY A 635 -18.83 -38.43 -24.27
N ILE A 636 -19.71 -37.59 -23.77
CA ILE A 636 -21.04 -38.02 -23.31
C ILE A 636 -21.79 -38.67 -24.46
N LYS A 637 -22.37 -39.85 -24.17
CA LYS A 637 -23.09 -40.68 -25.16
C LYS A 637 -22.23 -40.99 -26.41
N GLY A 638 -20.92 -41.12 -26.26
CA GLY A 638 -19.99 -41.40 -27.35
C GLY A 638 -19.69 -40.21 -28.26
N GLY A 639 -19.90 -38.99 -27.79
CA GLY A 639 -19.60 -37.75 -28.55
C GLY A 639 -18.15 -37.29 -28.43
N LYS A 640 -17.89 -36.08 -28.94
CA LYS A 640 -16.58 -35.39 -28.83
C LYS A 640 -16.37 -34.83 -27.43
N CYS A 641 -15.13 -34.76 -26.98
CA CYS A 641 -14.74 -34.03 -25.77
C CYS A 641 -13.35 -33.40 -25.86
N LEU A 642 -13.00 -32.57 -24.92
CA LEU A 642 -11.64 -32.11 -24.66
C LEU A 642 -11.04 -32.96 -23.56
N LYS A 643 -9.84 -33.49 -23.72
CA LYS A 643 -9.20 -34.41 -22.79
C LYS A 643 -7.80 -33.93 -22.47
N ILE A 644 -7.41 -34.05 -21.22
CA ILE A 644 -6.04 -33.83 -20.75
C ILE A 644 -5.57 -35.10 -20.06
N GLU A 645 -4.43 -35.63 -20.48
CA GLU A 645 -3.77 -36.77 -19.85
C GLU A 645 -2.38 -36.36 -19.37
N SER A 646 -2.02 -36.67 -18.12
CA SER A 646 -0.67 -36.45 -17.62
C SER A 646 -0.26 -37.52 -16.62
N LYS A 647 0.97 -38.05 -16.77
CA LYS A 647 1.58 -38.98 -15.83
C LYS A 647 2.40 -38.27 -14.74
N LYS A 648 2.55 -36.96 -14.83
CA LYS A 648 3.30 -36.12 -13.89
C LYS A 648 2.41 -34.98 -13.40
N PRO A 649 2.67 -34.42 -12.20
CA PRO A 649 1.99 -33.20 -11.79
C PRO A 649 2.16 -32.09 -12.82
N THR A 650 1.06 -31.55 -13.32
CA THR A 650 1.05 -30.54 -14.39
C THR A 650 -0.12 -29.60 -14.15
N ASP A 651 0.10 -28.30 -14.22
CA ASP A 651 -0.93 -27.27 -14.27
C ASP A 651 -1.13 -26.84 -15.72
N THR A 652 -2.25 -27.21 -16.29
CA THR A 652 -2.51 -27.03 -17.71
C THR A 652 -4.01 -26.99 -18.00
N SER A 653 -4.41 -26.34 -19.10
CA SER A 653 -5.80 -26.16 -19.46
C SER A 653 -6.05 -26.19 -20.97
N TRP A 654 -7.33 -26.39 -21.32
CA TRP A 654 -7.92 -25.89 -22.54
C TRP A 654 -8.55 -24.54 -22.26
N GLY A 655 -8.22 -23.49 -23.01
CA GLY A 655 -8.78 -22.15 -22.91
C GLY A 655 -9.42 -21.69 -24.21
N ALA A 656 -10.42 -20.85 -24.13
CA ALA A 656 -11.07 -20.23 -25.28
C ALA A 656 -11.48 -18.80 -24.97
N GLU A 657 -11.26 -17.90 -25.92
CA GLU A 657 -11.71 -16.51 -25.84
C GLU A 657 -13.17 -16.41 -26.27
N VAL A 658 -14.00 -15.78 -25.43
CA VAL A 658 -15.44 -15.68 -25.62
C VAL A 658 -15.84 -14.20 -25.57
N LYS A 659 -16.52 -13.74 -26.62
CA LYS A 659 -17.12 -12.40 -26.61
C LYS A 659 -18.33 -12.38 -25.71
N VAL A 660 -18.40 -11.40 -24.83
CA VAL A 660 -19.48 -11.23 -23.86
C VAL A 660 -19.97 -9.78 -23.88
N LYS A 661 -21.18 -9.55 -23.38
CA LYS A 661 -21.67 -8.20 -23.11
C LYS A 661 -21.08 -7.75 -21.77
N ALA A 662 -20.65 -6.48 -21.68
CA ALA A 662 -20.17 -5.91 -20.44
C ALA A 662 -21.27 -5.89 -19.38
N ASN A 663 -20.88 -6.04 -18.10
CA ASN A 663 -21.75 -6.00 -16.93
C ASN A 663 -22.96 -6.95 -17.01
N THR A 664 -22.76 -8.09 -17.67
CA THR A 664 -23.82 -9.08 -17.91
C THR A 664 -23.51 -10.37 -17.12
N ARG A 665 -24.57 -10.96 -16.54
CA ARG A 665 -24.44 -12.23 -15.82
C ARG A 665 -24.44 -13.39 -16.79
N TYR A 666 -23.53 -14.34 -16.56
CA TYR A 666 -23.38 -15.56 -17.34
C TYR A 666 -23.31 -16.78 -16.43
N ARG A 667 -23.73 -17.91 -16.94
CA ARG A 667 -23.52 -19.21 -16.31
C ARG A 667 -22.52 -20.03 -17.12
N LEU A 668 -21.37 -20.32 -16.52
CA LEU A 668 -20.43 -21.30 -17.06
C LEU A 668 -20.86 -22.68 -16.56
N ARG A 669 -21.29 -23.55 -17.48
CA ARG A 669 -21.77 -24.89 -17.18
C ARG A 669 -21.14 -25.92 -18.09
N GLY A 670 -20.81 -27.08 -17.56
CA GLY A 670 -20.29 -28.19 -18.35
C GLY A 670 -20.23 -29.48 -17.55
N LYS A 671 -19.84 -30.56 -18.20
CA LYS A 671 -19.63 -31.85 -17.54
C LYS A 671 -18.18 -32.25 -17.60
N ILE A 672 -17.67 -32.72 -16.47
CA ILE A 672 -16.29 -33.17 -16.30
C ILE A 672 -16.30 -34.63 -15.87
N LYS A 673 -15.44 -35.43 -16.50
CA LYS A 673 -15.12 -36.80 -16.08
C LYS A 673 -13.64 -36.84 -15.68
N THR A 674 -13.34 -37.50 -14.58
CA THR A 674 -11.96 -37.64 -14.10
C THR A 674 -11.60 -39.10 -13.88
N GLU A 675 -10.35 -39.45 -14.16
CA GLU A 675 -9.82 -40.76 -13.93
C GLU A 675 -8.43 -40.68 -13.26
N GLY A 676 -8.43 -40.91 -11.93
CA GLY A 676 -7.18 -40.99 -11.17
C GLY A 676 -6.48 -39.68 -10.90
N ILE A 677 -7.17 -38.53 -10.80
CA ILE A 677 -6.53 -37.26 -10.43
C ILE A 677 -6.07 -37.31 -8.98
N GLN A 678 -4.74 -37.30 -8.79
CA GLN A 678 -4.02 -37.35 -7.51
C GLN A 678 -3.14 -36.13 -7.33
N GLY A 679 -2.67 -35.90 -6.10
CA GLY A 679 -1.72 -34.84 -5.76
C GLY A 679 -2.35 -33.62 -5.07
N GLY A 680 -1.51 -32.59 -4.79
CA GLY A 680 -1.87 -31.40 -4.00
C GLY A 680 -2.62 -30.30 -4.76
N GLY A 681 -2.78 -30.41 -6.08
CA GLY A 681 -3.47 -29.42 -6.92
C GLY A 681 -4.98 -29.35 -6.69
N LEU A 682 -5.67 -28.40 -7.30
CA LEU A 682 -7.12 -28.20 -7.14
C LEU A 682 -7.95 -29.37 -7.72
N GLY A 683 -7.51 -29.98 -8.82
CA GLY A 683 -8.27 -30.98 -9.57
C GLY A 683 -8.77 -30.45 -10.92
N ALA A 684 -9.72 -31.15 -11.55
CA ALA A 684 -10.34 -30.72 -12.81
C ALA A 684 -11.52 -29.76 -12.53
N LEU A 685 -11.54 -28.61 -13.18
CA LEU A 685 -12.56 -27.57 -13.00
C LEU A 685 -12.66 -26.69 -14.27
N PHE A 686 -13.73 -25.94 -14.40
CA PHE A 686 -13.81 -24.78 -15.28
C PHE A 686 -13.55 -23.49 -14.51
N ASN A 687 -12.92 -22.51 -15.15
CA ASN A 687 -12.70 -21.18 -14.59
C ASN A 687 -12.78 -20.09 -15.67
N VAL A 688 -13.02 -18.86 -15.28
CA VAL A 688 -12.88 -17.68 -16.10
C VAL A 688 -11.59 -16.97 -15.69
N HIS A 689 -10.58 -17.02 -16.57
CA HIS A 689 -9.20 -16.68 -16.22
C HIS A 689 -9.02 -15.21 -15.79
N GLU A 690 -9.65 -14.27 -16.47
CA GLU A 690 -9.56 -12.84 -16.17
C GLU A 690 -10.35 -12.40 -14.94
N LEU A 691 -11.27 -13.22 -14.49
CA LEU A 691 -12.08 -12.97 -13.30
C LEU A 691 -11.48 -13.71 -12.09
N GLN A 692 -10.20 -13.42 -11.78
CA GLN A 692 -9.43 -14.12 -10.76
C GLN A 692 -9.43 -13.44 -9.38
N SER A 693 -10.06 -12.31 -9.26
CA SER A 693 -10.08 -11.58 -8.00
C SER A 693 -11.52 -11.21 -7.65
N PRO A 694 -11.92 -11.46 -6.44
CA PRO A 694 -11.24 -11.94 -5.24
C PRO A 694 -11.23 -13.45 -5.07
N GLU A 695 -12.19 -14.13 -5.64
CA GLU A 695 -12.17 -15.58 -5.84
C GLU A 695 -12.15 -15.86 -7.32
N ARG A 696 -11.25 -16.72 -7.73
CA ARG A 696 -11.27 -17.23 -9.10
C ARG A 696 -12.68 -17.70 -9.39
N VAL A 697 -13.31 -17.13 -10.42
CA VAL A 697 -14.55 -17.66 -10.96
C VAL A 697 -14.25 -19.06 -11.46
N LYS A 698 -14.55 -20.06 -10.66
CA LYS A 698 -14.26 -21.46 -10.92
C LYS A 698 -15.40 -22.33 -10.42
N THR A 699 -15.68 -23.40 -11.12
CA THR A 699 -16.62 -24.42 -10.68
C THR A 699 -16.04 -25.26 -9.54
N GLN A 700 -16.86 -26.11 -8.95
CA GLN A 700 -16.39 -27.16 -8.06
C GLN A 700 -15.30 -27.99 -8.79
N ALA A 701 -14.22 -28.26 -8.08
CA ALA A 701 -13.11 -29.06 -8.58
C ALA A 701 -13.36 -30.55 -8.31
N LEU A 702 -13.12 -31.40 -9.32
CA LEU A 702 -13.27 -32.84 -9.21
C LEU A 702 -11.89 -33.51 -9.10
N ARG A 703 -11.81 -34.51 -8.21
CA ARG A 703 -10.60 -35.31 -7.96
C ARG A 703 -10.92 -36.81 -7.97
N GLY A 704 -9.86 -37.62 -8.03
CA GLY A 704 -9.98 -39.07 -8.03
C GLY A 704 -10.62 -39.57 -9.30
N LYS A 705 -11.46 -40.59 -9.20
CA LYS A 705 -12.26 -41.16 -10.30
C LYS A 705 -13.70 -40.70 -10.13
N LYS A 706 -14.20 -39.92 -11.09
CA LYS A 706 -15.59 -39.44 -11.16
C LYS A 706 -16.13 -39.66 -12.57
N ASP A 707 -17.34 -40.15 -12.68
CA ASP A 707 -18.02 -40.18 -13.96
C ASP A 707 -18.50 -38.76 -14.36
N TRP A 708 -19.09 -38.63 -15.55
CA TRP A 708 -19.55 -37.36 -16.07
C TRP A 708 -20.41 -36.60 -15.07
N THR A 709 -19.80 -35.64 -14.38
CA THR A 709 -20.41 -34.83 -13.32
C THR A 709 -20.63 -33.43 -13.86
N GLU A 710 -21.85 -32.92 -13.73
CA GLU A 710 -22.17 -31.55 -14.10
C GLU A 710 -21.63 -30.58 -13.03
N VAL A 711 -20.98 -29.53 -13.50
CA VAL A 711 -20.46 -28.43 -12.68
C VAL A 711 -20.85 -27.10 -13.31
N SER A 712 -21.19 -26.11 -12.49
CA SER A 712 -21.55 -24.80 -12.99
C SER A 712 -21.17 -23.71 -12.00
N ILE A 713 -21.03 -22.48 -12.50
CA ILE A 713 -20.85 -21.27 -11.71
C ILE A 713 -21.44 -20.06 -12.43
N ASP A 714 -22.11 -19.21 -11.69
CA ASP A 714 -22.61 -17.94 -12.19
C ASP A 714 -21.57 -16.84 -11.94
N PHE A 715 -21.41 -15.92 -12.88
CA PHE A 715 -20.51 -14.80 -12.76
C PHE A 715 -21.03 -13.59 -13.55
N ASN A 716 -20.53 -12.40 -13.21
CA ASN A 716 -20.74 -11.19 -13.98
C ASN A 716 -19.49 -10.91 -14.83
N SER A 717 -19.67 -10.53 -16.10
CA SER A 717 -18.56 -10.17 -16.99
C SER A 717 -17.79 -8.91 -16.55
N LEU A 718 -18.32 -8.11 -15.61
CA LEU A 718 -17.74 -6.84 -15.16
C LEU A 718 -17.34 -6.01 -16.40
N GLY A 719 -17.34 -4.90 -16.66
CA GLY A 719 -16.96 -4.08 -17.82
C GLY A 719 -16.25 -4.75 -19.01
N ARG A 720 -16.08 -6.10 -19.00
CA ARG A 720 -15.35 -6.85 -20.04
C ARG A 720 -16.26 -7.18 -21.22
N LYS A 721 -15.67 -7.10 -22.41
CA LYS A 721 -16.33 -7.48 -23.68
C LYS A 721 -15.81 -8.82 -24.21
N GLU A 722 -14.80 -9.37 -23.54
CA GLU A 722 -14.18 -10.67 -23.88
C GLU A 722 -13.63 -11.31 -22.59
N ILE A 723 -13.76 -12.62 -22.47
CA ILE A 723 -13.27 -13.45 -21.36
C ILE A 723 -12.67 -14.76 -21.86
N THR A 724 -11.76 -15.36 -21.08
CA THR A 724 -11.14 -16.65 -21.37
C THR A 724 -11.50 -17.71 -20.34
#